data_ddccaf18e20aa48ba716e18b675fa549
#
_entry.id   ddccaf18e20aa48ba716e18b675fa549
#
_cell.length_a   1.000
_cell.length_b   1.000
_cell.length_c   1.000
_cell.angle_alpha   90.00
_cell.angle_beta   90.00
_cell.angle_gamma   90.00
#
_symmetry.space_group_name_H-M   'P 1'
#
loop_
_entity.id
_entity.type
_entity.pdbx_description
1 polymer ?
#
loop_
_entity_poly.entity_id
_entity_poly.type
_entity_poly.pdbx_seq_one_letter_code
_entity_poly.pdbx_strand_id
1 'polypeptide(L)'
;MTRFQTIGRGAAALAALLLTTTVLTPVPAAAQTAAPVTLDTLTINAQGAGSPTAPSAEQARDDLNRTAGSVGFIDAEAYKGQHAKDLRDVLKDTPGVFVESRYGQEVRLSMRGSGLARGYHLRGIELLQDGIPVNLADGSGDFYQIDPLALRYAEVFRGGNGLAYGSSTLGGAINFVTPTARTAVAPNVLRVEGGSYGAATASGQVSRVVGDADYLISGTVAHSDGYRDHSEGQGELLNANVGYRFNPNVETRFYAGAYVVDQKLPGALSLGDALNRPRSAAAAALSGDQSRMTWTERLANRTTIHLDGGQLDIDSWGIHKKLFHPIFQVIDQDGWTYGVGTRYTTSFTVGGLRDELTVGLRAYAGTNKALQFVNVKGSRGAQTADTRQEARNYEGYLENRLYVMPTLAVMTGAKMLRNERSFTDHWNPRRNSDRTYDGFNPKLGLLWEPLPDVQVFADVTRSMDVPDFSDLTQTQANGNPAFVPLQAQRAWTAEVGTRGQKGRFSWDATLYRSQVKGEMLQFTTNPSIPAATFNADRTVHQGLELGIKVEVASDITGPTAGDKLIVGQVWNHNDFHFRNDRQYGNNSIAGVPKNVLRTSLSYTRPDGFYVTPTVDWVPQGAWADQANTLRAPGYTLLGVQTGMEVKDGVLLFVDARNLTDKRYVSDIGTITDARRAGTQIFYPGEGRTVYAGLRAAF
;
A
#
# COMPACT_ATOMS: atom_id res chain seq x y z
N MET A 1 -27.07 12.85 9.47
CA MET A 1 -26.11 13.13 10.54
C MET A 1 -26.31 12.24 11.78
N THR A 2 -27.50 12.12 12.36
CA THR A 2 -27.73 11.41 13.63
C THR A 2 -27.51 9.88 13.63
N ARG A 3 -27.55 9.19 12.51
CA ARG A 3 -27.32 7.74 12.41
C ARG A 3 -25.83 7.33 12.36
N PHE A 4 -24.93 8.20 11.93
CA PHE A 4 -23.49 7.91 11.85
C PHE A 4 -22.76 8.08 13.19
N GLN A 5 -23.21 9.01 14.04
CA GLN A 5 -22.62 9.21 15.37
C GLN A 5 -22.84 8.02 16.33
N THR A 6 -23.89 7.23 16.12
CA THR A 6 -24.20 6.07 16.98
C THR A 6 -23.36 4.85 16.66
N ILE A 7 -22.82 4.72 15.45
CA ILE A 7 -22.03 3.55 15.03
C ILE A 7 -20.56 3.70 15.48
N GLY A 8 -19.97 4.90 15.38
CA GLY A 8 -18.63 5.15 15.88
C GLY A 8 -18.49 4.92 17.40
N ARG A 9 -19.53 5.18 18.17
CA ARG A 9 -19.55 4.88 19.61
C ARG A 9 -19.62 3.38 19.91
N GLY A 10 -20.16 2.57 19.01
CA GLY A 10 -20.22 1.11 19.16
C GLY A 10 -18.88 0.42 18.93
N ALA A 11 -18.10 0.85 17.94
CA ALA A 11 -16.79 0.27 17.63
C ALA A 11 -15.74 0.62 18.71
N ALA A 12 -15.75 1.85 19.19
CA ALA A 12 -14.90 2.27 20.31
C ALA A 12 -15.24 1.53 21.62
N ALA A 13 -16.52 1.24 21.85
CA ALA A 13 -16.96 0.45 22.99
C ALA A 13 -16.53 -1.02 22.88
N LEU A 14 -16.51 -1.58 21.65
CA LEU A 14 -16.06 -2.95 21.42
C LEU A 14 -14.54 -3.11 21.60
N ALA A 15 -13.74 -2.11 21.15
CA ALA A 15 -12.31 -2.09 21.38
C ALA A 15 -11.95 -1.92 22.86
N ALA A 16 -12.70 -1.09 23.59
CA ALA A 16 -12.55 -0.93 25.03
C ALA A 16 -12.97 -2.20 25.82
N LEU A 17 -14.00 -2.93 25.36
CA LEU A 17 -14.47 -4.16 26.01
C LEU A 17 -13.45 -5.31 25.82
N LEU A 18 -12.76 -5.39 24.67
CA LEU A 18 -11.71 -6.38 24.41
C LEU A 18 -10.45 -6.14 25.25
N LEU A 19 -10.17 -4.88 25.62
CA LEU A 19 -9.05 -4.52 26.48
C LEU A 19 -9.33 -4.80 27.98
N THR A 20 -10.60 -4.80 28.40
CA THR A 20 -10.97 -4.99 29.80
C THR A 20 -11.15 -6.46 30.23
N THR A 21 -11.31 -7.39 29.28
CA THR A 21 -11.53 -8.81 29.61
C THR A 21 -10.24 -9.63 29.79
N THR A 22 -9.05 -9.05 29.52
CA THR A 22 -7.76 -9.75 29.66
C THR A 22 -7.06 -9.51 31.02
N VAL A 23 -7.63 -8.72 31.90
CA VAL A 23 -7.08 -8.53 33.26
C VAL A 23 -7.98 -9.25 34.23
N LEU A 24 -7.44 -10.27 34.90
CA LEU A 24 -7.93 -10.99 36.06
C LEU A 24 -8.46 -12.43 35.83
N THR A 25 -7.52 -13.36 36.02
CA THR A 25 -7.70 -14.40 37.03
C THR A 25 -6.33 -14.98 37.40
N PRO A 26 -5.81 -14.81 38.63
CA PRO A 26 -4.69 -15.59 39.11
C PRO A 26 -5.19 -16.96 39.50
N VAL A 27 -4.69 -18.01 38.86
CA VAL A 27 -4.81 -19.39 39.35
C VAL A 27 -3.65 -19.61 40.32
N PRO A 28 -3.88 -20.07 41.57
CA PRO A 28 -2.78 -20.35 42.48
C PRO A 28 -2.01 -21.59 42.00
N ALA A 29 -0.73 -21.42 41.74
CA ALA A 29 0.19 -22.53 41.47
C ALA A 29 0.60 -23.18 42.77
N ALA A 30 0.29 -24.49 42.92
CA ALA A 30 0.86 -25.33 43.93
C ALA A 30 2.36 -25.53 43.66
N ALA A 31 3.18 -25.19 44.64
CA ALA A 31 4.62 -25.38 44.57
C ALA A 31 4.97 -26.88 44.58
N GLN A 32 5.56 -27.37 43.49
CA GLN A 32 6.38 -28.59 43.52
C GLN A 32 7.85 -28.21 43.38
N THR A 33 8.62 -28.59 44.38
CA THR A 33 10.08 -28.48 44.41
C THR A 33 10.69 -29.41 43.37
N ALA A 34 11.25 -28.87 42.32
CA ALA A 34 12.09 -29.56 41.33
C ALA A 34 13.50 -28.99 41.30
N ALA A 35 14.50 -29.86 41.09
CA ALA A 35 15.93 -29.59 41.07
C ALA A 35 16.31 -28.49 40.03
N PRO A 36 17.49 -27.82 40.20
CA PRO A 36 17.86 -26.73 39.31
C PRO A 36 18.13 -27.28 37.90
N VAL A 37 17.24 -26.91 36.98
CA VAL A 37 17.45 -27.06 35.54
C VAL A 37 18.25 -25.87 35.11
N THR A 38 19.45 -26.09 34.59
CA THR A 38 20.22 -25.11 33.80
C THR A 38 19.35 -24.67 32.63
N LEU A 39 18.94 -23.41 32.65
CA LEU A 39 18.26 -22.77 31.54
C LEU A 39 19.26 -22.64 30.38
N ASP A 40 19.19 -23.56 29.43
CA ASP A 40 19.59 -23.28 28.06
C ASP A 40 18.78 -22.06 27.58
N THR A 41 19.47 -21.16 26.91
CA THR A 41 18.91 -19.93 26.34
C THR A 41 17.57 -20.26 25.69
N LEU A 42 16.47 -19.79 26.29
CA LEU A 42 15.14 -19.93 25.72
C LEU A 42 15.06 -19.02 24.50
N THR A 43 15.57 -19.50 23.37
CA THR A 43 15.19 -18.99 22.07
C THR A 43 13.70 -19.28 21.99
N ILE A 44 12.86 -18.26 22.21
CA ILE A 44 11.45 -18.34 21.87
C ILE A 44 11.38 -18.38 20.35
N ASN A 45 11.65 -19.52 19.77
CA ASN A 45 11.22 -19.90 18.43
C ASN A 45 9.71 -20.16 18.52
N ALA A 46 8.96 -19.10 18.74
CA ALA A 46 7.54 -19.06 18.44
C ALA A 46 7.32 -18.86 16.92
N GLN A 47 8.19 -19.40 16.11
CA GLN A 47 7.90 -19.71 14.72
C GLN A 47 7.06 -20.99 14.76
N GLY A 48 5.79 -20.84 15.08
CA GLY A 48 4.80 -21.85 14.83
C GLY A 48 4.91 -22.27 13.37
N ALA A 49 4.91 -23.56 13.09
CA ALA A 49 4.78 -24.08 11.75
C ALA A 49 3.68 -23.28 11.05
N GLY A 50 3.99 -22.66 9.90
CA GLY A 50 3.05 -21.82 9.16
C GLY A 50 1.71 -22.54 8.94
N SER A 51 0.72 -21.79 8.57
CA SER A 51 -0.60 -22.30 8.23
C SER A 51 -0.68 -22.48 6.72
N PRO A 52 -1.32 -23.51 6.19
CA PRO A 52 -1.56 -23.65 4.75
C PRO A 52 -2.16 -22.40 4.11
N THR A 53 -3.06 -21.70 4.83
CA THR A 53 -3.71 -20.46 4.36
C THR A 53 -2.88 -19.20 4.60
N ALA A 54 -1.84 -19.24 5.46
CA ALA A 54 -1.02 -18.08 5.82
C ALA A 54 0.44 -18.52 6.04
N PRO A 55 1.31 -18.36 5.03
CA PRO A 55 2.73 -18.72 5.14
C PRO A 55 3.43 -17.86 6.21
N SER A 56 4.48 -18.40 6.78
CA SER A 56 5.37 -17.64 7.66
C SER A 56 6.08 -16.54 6.87
N ALA A 57 6.61 -15.52 7.57
CA ALA A 57 7.39 -14.46 6.93
C ALA A 57 8.63 -14.97 6.21
N GLU A 58 9.24 -16.05 6.69
CA GLU A 58 10.40 -16.71 6.06
C GLU A 58 9.98 -17.43 4.76
N GLN A 59 8.94 -18.26 4.82
CA GLN A 59 8.40 -18.95 3.64
C GLN A 59 7.99 -17.95 2.55
N ALA A 60 7.28 -16.88 2.93
CA ALA A 60 6.87 -15.84 1.99
C ALA A 60 8.07 -15.12 1.34
N ARG A 61 9.15 -14.87 2.10
CA ARG A 61 10.38 -14.29 1.56
C ARG A 61 11.07 -15.24 0.57
N ASP A 62 11.12 -16.52 0.88
CA ASP A 62 11.72 -17.53 0.01
C ASP A 62 10.92 -17.68 -1.29
N ASP A 63 9.59 -17.70 -1.20
CA ASP A 63 8.70 -17.74 -2.36
C ASP A 63 8.85 -16.50 -3.23
N LEU A 64 8.91 -15.32 -2.60
CA LEU A 64 9.12 -14.05 -3.28
C LEU A 64 10.47 -14.02 -4.03
N ASN A 65 11.52 -14.53 -3.40
CA ASN A 65 12.86 -14.58 -4.00
C ASN A 65 12.94 -15.49 -5.22
N ARG A 66 11.98 -16.40 -5.43
CA ARG A 66 11.90 -17.23 -6.65
C ARG A 66 11.30 -16.49 -7.85
N THR A 67 10.90 -15.23 -7.70
CA THR A 67 10.38 -14.39 -8.80
C THR A 67 11.52 -13.89 -9.69
N ALA A 68 11.48 -14.19 -11.00
CA ALA A 68 12.38 -13.57 -11.97
C ALA A 68 11.86 -12.17 -12.28
N GLY A 69 12.33 -11.19 -11.52
CA GLY A 69 11.91 -9.81 -11.61
C GLY A 69 12.07 -9.07 -10.29
N SER A 70 11.80 -7.79 -10.34
CA SER A 70 11.96 -6.86 -9.22
C SER A 70 10.87 -7.07 -8.18
N VAL A 71 11.27 -7.43 -6.96
CA VAL A 71 10.38 -7.67 -5.81
C VAL A 71 10.98 -7.07 -4.54
N GLY A 72 10.16 -6.90 -3.50
CA GLY A 72 10.60 -6.41 -2.19
C GLY A 72 9.82 -7.08 -1.06
N PHE A 73 10.48 -7.37 0.04
CA PHE A 73 9.88 -7.91 1.25
C PHE A 73 10.04 -6.92 2.41
N ILE A 74 8.95 -6.64 3.12
CA ILE A 74 8.92 -5.72 4.26
C ILE A 74 8.44 -6.50 5.48
N ASP A 75 9.32 -6.77 6.42
CA ASP A 75 8.91 -7.29 7.73
C ASP A 75 8.32 -6.15 8.57
N ALA A 76 7.12 -6.34 9.10
CA ALA A 76 6.46 -5.31 9.88
C ALA A 76 7.20 -4.95 11.18
N GLU A 77 7.97 -5.87 11.76
CA GLU A 77 8.78 -5.59 12.93
C GLU A 77 9.86 -4.52 12.65
N ALA A 78 10.28 -4.34 11.39
CA ALA A 78 11.25 -3.31 11.02
C ALA A 78 10.74 -1.86 11.22
N TYR A 79 9.42 -1.64 11.23
CA TYR A 79 8.86 -0.30 11.45
C TYR A 79 7.95 -0.19 12.69
N LYS A 80 7.65 -1.27 13.38
CA LYS A 80 6.79 -1.24 14.58
C LYS A 80 7.46 -0.57 15.80
N GLY A 81 8.75 -0.31 15.74
CA GLY A 81 9.48 0.51 16.75
C GLY A 81 9.46 2.01 16.47
N GLN A 82 8.61 2.52 15.56
CA GLN A 82 8.49 3.93 15.20
C GLN A 82 7.02 4.29 14.98
N HIS A 83 6.71 5.59 14.87
CA HIS A 83 5.37 6.04 14.52
C HIS A 83 4.99 5.54 13.12
N ALA A 84 3.86 4.82 13.00
CA ALA A 84 3.38 4.25 11.75
C ALA A 84 1.87 4.52 11.57
N LYS A 85 1.54 5.63 10.89
CA LYS A 85 0.16 6.09 10.69
C LYS A 85 -0.45 5.73 9.35
N ASP A 86 0.38 5.58 8.32
CA ASP A 86 -0.07 5.39 6.93
C ASP A 86 0.90 4.48 6.13
N LEU A 87 0.58 4.22 4.88
CA LEU A 87 1.40 3.35 4.01
C LEU A 87 2.79 3.92 3.68
N ARG A 88 3.02 5.24 3.85
CA ARG A 88 4.36 5.78 3.72
C ARG A 88 5.30 5.18 4.76
N ASP A 89 4.83 5.04 5.99
CA ASP A 89 5.64 4.48 7.06
C ASP A 89 5.98 3.00 6.84
N VAL A 90 5.15 2.27 6.10
CA VAL A 90 5.41 0.87 5.69
C VAL A 90 6.38 0.80 4.51
N LEU A 91 6.19 1.65 3.49
CA LEU A 91 6.78 1.48 2.16
C LEU A 91 8.01 2.36 1.89
N LYS A 92 8.28 3.38 2.70
CA LYS A 92 9.31 4.42 2.47
C LYS A 92 10.74 3.91 2.27
N ASP A 93 11.05 2.74 2.82
CA ASP A 93 12.37 2.11 2.73
C ASP A 93 12.46 1.04 1.63
N THR A 94 11.45 0.99 0.72
CA THR A 94 11.38 0.02 -0.37
C THR A 94 11.85 0.64 -1.68
N PRO A 95 12.91 0.09 -2.32
CA PRO A 95 13.34 0.55 -3.65
C PRO A 95 12.22 0.46 -4.67
N GLY A 96 12.13 1.44 -5.58
CA GLY A 96 11.12 1.48 -6.64
C GLY A 96 9.72 1.92 -6.21
N VAL A 97 9.52 2.19 -4.93
CA VAL A 97 8.28 2.75 -4.40
C VAL A 97 8.46 4.22 -4.08
N PHE A 98 7.66 5.08 -4.70
CA PHE A 98 7.52 6.48 -4.33
C PHE A 98 6.26 6.63 -3.51
N VAL A 99 6.38 7.08 -2.27
CA VAL A 99 5.26 7.25 -1.36
C VAL A 99 5.46 8.49 -0.49
N GLU A 100 4.49 9.41 -0.53
CA GLU A 100 4.49 10.62 0.27
C GLU A 100 3.15 10.82 0.96
N SER A 101 3.19 11.27 2.22
CA SER A 101 1.99 11.64 2.96
C SER A 101 1.43 12.96 2.44
N ARG A 102 0.12 13.05 2.33
CA ARG A 102 -0.59 14.24 1.86
C ARG A 102 -1.22 15.00 3.01
N TYR A 103 -2.17 14.39 3.67
CA TYR A 103 -2.81 14.81 4.93
C TYR A 103 -3.59 13.63 5.52
N GLY A 104 -3.73 13.59 6.84
CA GLY A 104 -4.37 12.46 7.52
C GLY A 104 -3.68 11.13 7.18
N GLN A 105 -4.46 10.15 6.77
CA GLN A 105 -3.98 8.84 6.31
C GLN A 105 -3.81 8.76 4.78
N GLU A 106 -4.05 9.86 4.05
CA GLU A 106 -3.93 9.88 2.59
C GLU A 106 -2.47 9.95 2.17
N VAL A 107 -2.07 9.03 1.31
CA VAL A 107 -0.74 9.00 0.72
C VAL A 107 -0.81 9.10 -0.80
N ARG A 108 0.25 9.59 -1.40
CA ARG A 108 0.56 9.44 -2.80
C ARG A 108 1.45 8.23 -3.00
N LEU A 109 0.97 7.23 -3.69
CA LEU A 109 1.72 6.00 -3.98
C LEU A 109 1.90 5.84 -5.48
N SER A 110 3.13 5.62 -5.90
CA SER A 110 3.49 5.32 -7.29
C SER A 110 4.62 4.29 -7.33
N MET A 111 4.49 3.32 -8.21
CA MET A 111 5.56 2.42 -8.61
C MET A 111 5.76 2.54 -10.11
N ARG A 112 6.99 2.82 -10.57
CA ARG A 112 7.35 2.95 -12.00
C ARG A 112 6.46 3.89 -12.81
N GLY A 113 5.93 4.90 -12.14
CA GLY A 113 5.10 5.91 -12.78
C GLY A 113 3.61 5.58 -12.84
N SER A 114 3.14 4.48 -12.27
CA SER A 114 1.71 4.26 -12.12
C SER A 114 1.08 5.33 -11.23
N GLY A 115 -0.07 5.84 -11.62
CA GLY A 115 -0.81 6.85 -10.84
C GLY A 115 -0.12 8.22 -10.70
N LEU A 116 0.93 8.50 -11.45
CA LEU A 116 1.78 9.70 -11.34
C LEU A 116 1.02 11.01 -11.36
N ALA A 117 0.13 11.16 -12.29
CA ALA A 117 -0.62 12.39 -12.47
C ALA A 117 -1.94 12.39 -11.68
N ARG A 118 -2.21 11.33 -10.91
CA ARG A 118 -3.49 11.20 -10.20
C ARG A 118 -3.42 11.86 -8.83
N GLY A 119 -4.27 12.85 -8.62
CA GLY A 119 -4.31 13.61 -7.37
C GLY A 119 -5.01 12.91 -6.21
N TYR A 120 -5.70 11.78 -6.45
CA TYR A 120 -6.44 10.99 -5.46
C TYR A 120 -6.68 9.59 -6.02
N HIS A 121 -6.86 8.61 -5.13
CA HIS A 121 -6.98 7.19 -5.46
C HIS A 121 -5.76 6.56 -6.14
N LEU A 122 -5.72 5.25 -6.05
CA LEU A 122 -4.69 4.40 -6.61
C LEU A 122 -5.00 4.10 -8.08
N ARG A 123 -3.98 4.01 -8.93
CA ARG A 123 -4.09 3.47 -10.29
C ARG A 123 -2.87 2.62 -10.64
N GLY A 124 -3.12 1.52 -11.35
CA GLY A 124 -2.06 0.67 -11.88
C GLY A 124 -1.24 -0.05 -10.83
N ILE A 125 -1.77 -0.17 -9.62
CA ILE A 125 -1.22 -1.00 -8.54
C ILE A 125 -2.36 -1.84 -7.98
N GLU A 126 -2.18 -3.14 -7.96
CA GLU A 126 -3.12 -4.05 -7.30
C GLU A 126 -2.76 -4.18 -5.84
N LEU A 127 -3.68 -3.81 -4.95
CA LEU A 127 -3.55 -4.03 -3.52
C LEU A 127 -4.23 -5.33 -3.14
N LEU A 128 -3.51 -6.15 -2.40
CA LEU A 128 -4.00 -7.40 -1.83
C LEU A 128 -3.85 -7.32 -0.31
N GLN A 129 -4.78 -7.93 0.39
CA GLN A 129 -4.62 -8.23 1.80
C GLN A 129 -4.82 -9.73 2.00
N ASP A 130 -3.81 -10.38 2.56
CA ASP A 130 -3.78 -11.84 2.73
C ASP A 130 -3.91 -12.59 1.38
N GLY A 131 -3.35 -12.01 0.30
CA GLY A 131 -3.39 -12.54 -1.06
C GLY A 131 -4.73 -12.36 -1.80
N ILE A 132 -5.73 -11.70 -1.19
CA ILE A 132 -7.06 -11.46 -1.74
C ILE A 132 -7.21 -9.98 -2.09
N PRO A 133 -7.72 -9.60 -3.28
CA PRO A 133 -7.85 -8.22 -3.71
C PRO A 133 -8.65 -7.34 -2.73
N VAL A 134 -8.17 -6.10 -2.50
CA VAL A 134 -8.88 -5.06 -1.76
C VAL A 134 -9.26 -3.86 -2.64
N ASN A 135 -8.80 -3.82 -3.90
CA ASN A 135 -9.32 -2.87 -4.87
C ASN A 135 -10.82 -3.12 -5.13
N LEU A 136 -11.55 -2.05 -5.44
CA LEU A 136 -12.93 -2.16 -5.89
C LEU A 136 -12.99 -2.79 -7.30
N ALA A 137 -14.17 -3.23 -7.71
CA ALA A 137 -14.34 -3.96 -8.97
C ALA A 137 -13.96 -3.14 -10.22
N ASP A 138 -14.00 -1.82 -10.17
CA ASP A 138 -13.55 -0.96 -11.26
C ASP A 138 -12.01 -0.78 -11.31
N GLY A 139 -11.28 -1.31 -10.34
CA GLY A 139 -9.82 -1.20 -10.19
C GLY A 139 -9.37 -0.06 -9.29
N SER A 140 -10.28 0.82 -8.88
CA SER A 140 -9.97 1.87 -7.91
C SER A 140 -9.68 1.25 -6.54
N GLY A 141 -8.90 1.96 -5.73
CA GLY A 141 -8.61 1.56 -4.37
C GLY A 141 -8.31 2.78 -3.53
N ASP A 142 -8.38 2.63 -2.23
CA ASP A 142 -7.88 3.62 -1.30
C ASP A 142 -6.96 2.97 -0.25
N PHE A 143 -6.27 3.82 0.47
CA PHE A 143 -5.22 3.41 1.41
C PHE A 143 -5.75 3.17 2.82
N TYR A 144 -6.99 3.55 3.09
CA TYR A 144 -7.60 3.55 4.43
C TYR A 144 -7.96 2.15 4.94
N GLN A 145 -7.98 1.16 4.03
CA GLN A 145 -8.32 -0.23 4.35
C GLN A 145 -7.14 -0.99 4.97
N ILE A 146 -5.93 -0.47 4.88
CA ILE A 146 -4.73 -1.14 5.37
C ILE A 146 -4.28 -0.50 6.66
N ASP A 147 -4.34 -1.25 7.74
CA ASP A 147 -3.80 -0.84 9.04
C ASP A 147 -2.31 -1.22 9.13
N PRO A 148 -1.37 -0.24 9.13
CA PRO A 148 0.07 -0.51 9.25
C PRO A 148 0.43 -1.31 10.50
N LEU A 149 -0.33 -1.14 11.59
CA LEU A 149 -0.05 -1.80 12.88
C LEU A 149 -0.56 -3.24 12.95
N ALA A 150 -1.46 -3.63 12.05
CA ALA A 150 -2.04 -4.98 11.97
C ALA A 150 -1.28 -5.92 11.01
N LEU A 151 -0.17 -5.48 10.40
CA LEU A 151 0.57 -6.30 9.43
C LEU A 151 1.61 -7.20 10.11
N ARG A 152 1.87 -8.35 9.50
CA ARG A 152 3.02 -9.22 9.78
C ARG A 152 4.17 -8.96 8.80
N TYR A 153 3.84 -8.83 7.52
CA TYR A 153 4.77 -8.44 6.45
C TYR A 153 4.01 -7.87 5.25
N ALA A 154 4.75 -7.29 4.31
CA ALA A 154 4.24 -6.95 3.00
C ALA A 154 5.18 -7.43 1.90
N GLU A 155 4.60 -7.85 0.77
CA GLU A 155 5.30 -8.26 -0.45
C GLU A 155 5.03 -7.22 -1.52
N VAL A 156 6.07 -6.72 -2.17
CA VAL A 156 5.99 -5.73 -3.23
C VAL A 156 6.47 -6.35 -4.53
N PHE A 157 5.61 -6.37 -5.54
CA PHE A 157 5.90 -6.85 -6.90
C PHE A 157 5.90 -5.64 -7.83
N ARG A 158 7.06 -5.25 -8.34
CA ARG A 158 7.19 -4.04 -9.17
C ARG A 158 6.95 -4.38 -10.65
N GLY A 159 6.09 -3.62 -11.34
CA GLY A 159 5.71 -3.91 -12.73
C GLY A 159 4.92 -5.21 -12.89
N GLY A 160 5.12 -5.93 -14.00
CA GLY A 160 4.42 -7.17 -14.32
C GLY A 160 4.80 -8.40 -13.50
N ASN A 161 5.45 -8.23 -12.34
CA ASN A 161 6.01 -9.34 -11.55
C ASN A 161 5.03 -10.01 -10.58
N GLY A 162 3.84 -9.43 -10.37
CA GLY A 162 2.79 -9.98 -9.51
C GLY A 162 1.91 -11.05 -10.16
N LEU A 163 2.35 -11.71 -11.24
CA LEU A 163 1.52 -12.62 -12.02
C LEU A 163 1.04 -13.84 -11.23
N ALA A 164 1.83 -14.35 -10.30
CA ALA A 164 1.45 -15.44 -9.38
C ALA A 164 0.22 -15.10 -8.51
N TYR A 165 -0.06 -13.81 -8.31
CA TYR A 165 -1.29 -13.29 -7.68
C TYR A 165 -2.31 -12.79 -8.72
N GLY A 166 -2.11 -13.04 -10.00
CA GLY A 166 -2.97 -12.57 -11.09
C GLY A 166 -2.82 -11.09 -11.41
N SER A 167 -1.80 -10.41 -10.89
CA SER A 167 -1.53 -9.01 -11.22
C SER A 167 -0.62 -8.87 -12.44
N SER A 168 -1.01 -7.96 -13.35
CA SER A 168 -0.22 -7.59 -14.53
C SER A 168 -0.51 -6.14 -14.88
N THR A 169 -0.24 -5.24 -13.92
CA THR A 169 -0.42 -3.79 -14.03
C THR A 169 0.91 -3.08 -14.27
N LEU A 170 0.88 -1.81 -14.65
CA LEU A 170 2.10 -1.02 -14.88
C LEU A 170 2.93 -0.86 -13.61
N GLY A 171 2.31 -0.53 -12.51
CA GLY A 171 2.98 -0.35 -11.22
C GLY A 171 3.32 -1.67 -10.55
N GLY A 172 2.43 -2.66 -10.63
CA GLY A 172 2.60 -3.96 -10.01
C GLY A 172 1.56 -4.27 -8.93
N ALA A 173 1.98 -5.02 -7.91
CA ALA A 173 1.10 -5.39 -6.81
C ALA A 173 1.79 -5.22 -5.45
N ILE A 174 0.99 -5.00 -4.42
CA ILE A 174 1.44 -5.04 -3.03
C ILE A 174 0.48 -5.95 -2.26
N ASN A 175 1.04 -7.00 -1.64
CA ASN A 175 0.29 -7.90 -0.77
C ASN A 175 0.63 -7.59 0.69
N PHE A 176 -0.33 -7.08 1.42
CA PHE A 176 -0.23 -6.81 2.85
C PHE A 176 -0.75 -8.03 3.62
N VAL A 177 0.08 -8.64 4.44
CA VAL A 177 -0.28 -9.88 5.12
C VAL A 177 -0.46 -9.64 6.61
N THR A 178 -1.64 -9.98 7.12
CA THR A 178 -1.95 -9.92 8.55
C THR A 178 -1.45 -11.17 9.26
N PRO A 179 -1.05 -11.09 10.54
CA PRO A 179 -0.71 -12.28 11.31
C PRO A 179 -1.96 -13.14 11.56
N THR A 180 -1.74 -14.44 11.72
CA THR A 180 -2.67 -15.38 12.33
C THR A 180 -2.18 -15.74 13.72
N ALA A 181 -2.97 -16.45 14.53
CA ALA A 181 -2.47 -16.92 15.83
C ALA A 181 -1.26 -17.88 15.71
N ARG A 182 -1.07 -18.48 14.52
CA ARG A 182 0.06 -19.39 14.24
C ARG A 182 1.29 -18.68 13.70
N THR A 183 1.15 -17.44 13.17
CA THR A 183 2.24 -16.67 12.56
C THR A 183 2.54 -15.36 13.29
N ALA A 184 1.76 -15.01 14.30
CA ALA A 184 1.96 -13.83 15.14
C ALA A 184 3.27 -13.94 15.95
N VAL A 185 3.99 -12.82 16.07
CA VAL A 185 5.22 -12.73 16.87
C VAL A 185 4.91 -12.91 18.37
N ALA A 186 3.76 -12.41 18.82
CA ALA A 186 3.26 -12.60 20.18
C ALA A 186 1.74 -12.77 20.17
N PRO A 187 1.16 -13.54 21.14
CA PRO A 187 -0.28 -13.75 21.21
C PRO A 187 -1.05 -12.47 21.52
N ASN A 188 -0.50 -11.59 22.33
CA ASN A 188 -1.10 -10.32 22.68
C ASN A 188 -0.12 -9.18 22.39
N VAL A 189 -0.62 -8.10 21.81
CA VAL A 189 0.13 -6.87 21.62
C VAL A 189 -0.73 -5.70 22.05
N LEU A 190 -0.16 -4.79 22.83
CA LEU A 190 -0.74 -3.51 23.15
C LEU A 190 0.23 -2.41 22.69
N ARG A 191 -0.29 -1.38 22.06
CA ARG A 191 0.47 -0.21 21.65
C ARG A 191 -0.30 1.05 21.99
N VAL A 192 0.39 2.03 22.57
CA VAL A 192 -0.12 3.39 22.76
C VAL A 192 0.95 4.38 22.35
N GLU A 193 0.56 5.43 21.65
CA GLU A 193 1.47 6.51 21.27
C GLU A 193 0.77 7.85 21.23
N GLY A 194 1.53 8.91 21.39
CA GLY A 194 1.07 10.28 21.27
C GLY A 194 2.18 11.18 20.75
N GLY A 195 1.81 12.36 20.27
CA GLY A 195 2.80 13.28 19.72
C GLY A 195 2.27 14.61 19.23
N SER A 196 3.02 15.21 18.34
CA SER A 196 2.74 16.52 17.76
C SER A 196 1.35 16.60 17.15
N TYR A 197 0.73 17.76 17.19
CA TYR A 197 -0.58 18.08 16.62
C TYR A 197 -1.72 17.22 17.16
N GLY A 198 -1.72 16.97 18.48
CA GLY A 198 -2.77 16.20 19.12
C GLY A 198 -2.83 14.73 18.70
N ALA A 199 -1.79 14.22 18.02
CA ALA A 199 -1.77 12.84 17.57
C ALA A 199 -1.80 11.87 18.75
N ALA A 200 -2.74 10.93 18.72
CA ALA A 200 -2.87 9.85 19.68
C ALA A 200 -3.34 8.58 18.96
N THR A 201 -2.68 7.45 19.24
CA THR A 201 -3.04 6.15 18.67
C THR A 201 -3.02 5.10 19.77
N ALA A 202 -4.03 4.25 19.80
CA ALA A 202 -4.06 3.03 20.59
C ALA A 202 -4.37 1.84 19.68
N SER A 203 -3.59 0.76 19.81
CA SER A 203 -3.79 -0.46 19.05
C SER A 203 -3.65 -1.67 19.97
N GLY A 204 -4.48 -2.70 19.72
CA GLY A 204 -4.44 -3.95 20.46
C GLY A 204 -4.61 -5.16 19.54
N GLN A 205 -3.95 -6.26 19.90
CA GLN A 205 -4.07 -7.55 19.22
C GLN A 205 -4.22 -8.64 20.27
N VAL A 206 -5.10 -9.57 20.00
CA VAL A 206 -5.28 -10.83 20.77
C VAL A 206 -5.37 -11.99 19.80
N SER A 207 -4.63 -13.06 20.07
CA SER A 207 -4.68 -14.28 19.25
C SER A 207 -4.56 -15.54 20.10
N ARG A 208 -5.22 -16.62 19.68
CA ARG A 208 -5.18 -17.93 20.36
C ARG A 208 -5.29 -19.06 19.35
N VAL A 209 -4.62 -20.16 19.67
CA VAL A 209 -4.80 -21.45 19.01
C VAL A 209 -5.58 -22.35 19.98
N VAL A 210 -6.69 -22.94 19.51
CA VAL A 210 -7.58 -23.81 20.31
C VAL A 210 -7.85 -25.07 19.50
N GLY A 211 -7.03 -26.11 19.71
CA GLY A 211 -7.09 -27.33 18.90
C GLY A 211 -6.81 -27.06 17.43
N ASP A 212 -7.74 -27.48 16.57
CA ASP A 212 -7.64 -27.27 15.12
C ASP A 212 -8.05 -25.87 14.69
N ALA A 213 -8.69 -25.10 15.57
CA ALA A 213 -9.06 -23.71 15.31
C ALA A 213 -8.00 -22.72 15.80
N ASP A 214 -7.93 -21.59 15.16
CA ASP A 214 -7.16 -20.44 15.66
C ASP A 214 -7.90 -19.13 15.31
N TYR A 215 -7.66 -18.09 16.09
CA TYR A 215 -8.19 -16.76 15.79
C TYR A 215 -7.23 -15.65 16.19
N LEU A 216 -7.32 -14.55 15.45
CA LEU A 216 -6.66 -13.30 15.78
C LEU A 216 -7.65 -12.15 15.55
N ILE A 217 -7.66 -11.21 16.49
CA ILE A 217 -8.42 -9.96 16.40
C ILE A 217 -7.46 -8.83 16.73
N SER A 218 -7.42 -7.79 15.90
CA SER A 218 -6.66 -6.56 16.13
C SER A 218 -7.54 -5.35 15.86
N GLY A 219 -7.33 -4.29 16.64
CA GLY A 219 -8.03 -3.02 16.47
C GLY A 219 -7.11 -1.85 16.72
N THR A 220 -7.29 -0.78 15.94
CA THR A 220 -6.55 0.47 16.05
C THR A 220 -7.53 1.63 16.06
N VAL A 221 -7.34 2.55 16.99
CA VAL A 221 -8.02 3.86 17.02
C VAL A 221 -6.96 4.95 16.98
N ALA A 222 -7.16 5.93 16.10
CA ALA A 222 -6.23 7.03 15.91
C ALA A 222 -6.97 8.36 15.81
N HIS A 223 -6.37 9.40 16.36
CA HIS A 223 -6.82 10.79 16.27
C HIS A 223 -5.63 11.71 16.01
N SER A 224 -5.87 12.82 15.32
CA SER A 224 -4.93 13.93 15.17
C SER A 224 -5.68 15.21 14.86
N ASP A 225 -5.26 16.32 15.47
CA ASP A 225 -5.73 17.67 15.08
C ASP A 225 -5.16 18.09 13.71
N GLY A 226 -4.09 17.38 13.26
CA GLY A 226 -3.41 17.65 12.00
C GLY A 226 -2.47 18.83 12.02
N TYR A 227 -1.52 18.86 11.08
CA TYR A 227 -0.51 19.93 10.95
C TYR A 227 -1.11 21.24 10.44
N ARG A 228 -2.08 21.16 9.53
CA ARG A 228 -2.70 22.28 8.86
C ARG A 228 -4.03 22.64 9.52
N ASP A 229 -4.44 23.91 9.38
CA ASP A 229 -5.81 24.31 9.68
C ASP A 229 -6.78 23.42 8.87
N HIS A 230 -7.89 23.01 9.47
CA HIS A 230 -8.90 22.17 8.83
C HIS A 230 -8.35 20.82 8.31
N SER A 231 -7.53 20.15 9.13
CA SER A 231 -6.93 18.84 8.80
C SER A 231 -7.06 17.80 9.91
N GLU A 232 -7.90 18.07 10.91
CA GLU A 232 -8.21 17.11 11.95
C GLU A 232 -8.80 15.81 11.35
N GLY A 233 -8.46 14.68 11.94
CA GLY A 233 -8.92 13.38 11.47
C GLY A 233 -8.90 12.33 12.56
N GLN A 234 -9.76 11.32 12.37
CA GLN A 234 -9.84 10.14 13.21
C GLN A 234 -10.01 8.89 12.34
N GLY A 235 -9.51 7.77 12.85
CA GLY A 235 -9.61 6.46 12.20
C GLY A 235 -9.89 5.36 13.21
N GLU A 236 -10.77 4.44 12.85
CA GLU A 236 -11.07 3.22 13.59
C GLU A 236 -10.93 2.04 12.64
N LEU A 237 -10.02 1.12 12.94
CA LEU A 237 -9.71 -0.02 12.10
C LEU A 237 -9.81 -1.29 12.92
N LEU A 238 -10.55 -2.27 12.42
CA LEU A 238 -10.70 -3.60 12.99
C LEU A 238 -10.31 -4.64 11.93
N ASN A 239 -9.45 -5.58 12.33
CA ASN A 239 -9.11 -6.75 11.54
C ASN A 239 -9.29 -8.00 12.40
N ALA A 240 -9.86 -9.04 11.82
CA ALA A 240 -9.99 -10.34 12.46
C ALA A 240 -9.78 -11.46 11.45
N ASN A 241 -9.23 -12.57 11.90
CA ASN A 241 -9.25 -13.81 11.12
C ASN A 241 -9.49 -15.01 12.04
N VAL A 242 -10.15 -16.02 11.49
CA VAL A 242 -10.42 -17.31 12.13
C VAL A 242 -10.08 -18.41 11.15
N GLY A 243 -9.16 -19.28 11.55
CA GLY A 243 -8.74 -20.46 10.79
C GLY A 243 -9.28 -21.75 11.40
N TYR A 244 -9.60 -22.72 10.57
CA TYR A 244 -9.96 -24.07 10.98
C TYR A 244 -9.29 -25.09 10.07
N ARG A 245 -8.54 -26.01 10.69
CA ARG A 245 -7.84 -27.09 10.01
C ARG A 245 -8.66 -28.37 10.10
N PHE A 246 -9.30 -28.76 9.00
CA PHE A 246 -10.11 -29.99 8.94
C PHE A 246 -9.26 -31.24 9.03
N ASN A 247 -8.05 -31.20 8.45
CA ASN A 247 -7.03 -32.21 8.49
C ASN A 247 -5.69 -31.59 8.03
N PRO A 248 -4.55 -32.32 8.02
CA PRO A 248 -3.25 -31.77 7.62
C PRO A 248 -3.22 -31.15 6.22
N ASN A 249 -4.12 -31.58 5.33
CA ASN A 249 -4.17 -31.15 3.93
C ASN A 249 -5.22 -30.08 3.64
N VAL A 250 -6.16 -29.79 4.54
CA VAL A 250 -7.27 -28.87 4.27
C VAL A 250 -7.44 -27.90 5.43
N GLU A 251 -7.26 -26.62 5.14
CA GLU A 251 -7.51 -25.52 6.07
C GLU A 251 -8.37 -24.46 5.39
N THR A 252 -9.33 -23.90 6.13
CA THR A 252 -10.10 -22.73 5.73
C THR A 252 -9.85 -21.57 6.69
N ARG A 253 -9.81 -20.35 6.19
CA ARG A 253 -9.65 -19.14 6.97
C ARG A 253 -10.62 -18.06 6.51
N PHE A 254 -11.36 -17.51 7.45
CA PHE A 254 -12.21 -16.35 7.26
C PHE A 254 -11.48 -15.10 7.76
N TYR A 255 -11.61 -14.01 7.01
CA TYR A 255 -11.08 -12.70 7.32
C TYR A 255 -12.23 -11.70 7.39
N ALA A 256 -12.21 -10.83 8.36
CA ALA A 256 -13.15 -9.72 8.50
C ALA A 256 -12.38 -8.43 8.75
N GLY A 257 -12.80 -7.35 8.11
CA GLY A 257 -12.27 -6.00 8.31
C GLY A 257 -13.40 -5.00 8.40
N ALA A 258 -13.25 -4.00 9.26
CA ALA A 258 -14.14 -2.83 9.33
C ALA A 258 -13.30 -1.58 9.56
N TYR A 259 -13.47 -0.57 8.71
CA TYR A 259 -12.65 0.62 8.69
C TYR A 259 -13.53 1.86 8.59
N VAL A 260 -13.34 2.79 9.51
CA VAL A 260 -14.00 4.09 9.51
C VAL A 260 -12.93 5.16 9.56
N VAL A 261 -12.96 6.08 8.61
CA VAL A 261 -12.07 7.24 8.57
C VAL A 261 -12.93 8.48 8.36
N ASP A 262 -12.79 9.45 9.26
CA ASP A 262 -13.38 10.78 9.17
C ASP A 262 -12.29 11.82 9.29
N GLN A 263 -12.12 12.65 8.24
CA GLN A 263 -11.07 13.66 8.23
C GLN A 263 -11.49 14.92 7.48
N LYS A 264 -11.04 16.06 7.96
CA LYS A 264 -11.15 17.35 7.26
C LYS A 264 -10.06 17.46 6.19
N LEU A 265 -10.35 18.22 5.16
CA LEU A 265 -9.48 18.36 3.99
C LEU A 265 -9.05 19.83 3.85
N PRO A 266 -7.77 20.13 4.10
CA PRO A 266 -7.27 21.52 4.05
C PRO A 266 -7.12 22.08 2.63
N GLY A 267 -7.27 21.25 1.58
CA GLY A 267 -7.12 21.64 0.18
C GLY A 267 -5.69 21.99 -0.23
N ALA A 268 -5.50 22.23 -1.53
CA ALA A 268 -4.21 22.63 -2.10
C ALA A 268 -4.00 24.15 -2.01
N LEU A 269 -2.74 24.57 -1.97
CA LEU A 269 -2.31 25.97 -1.87
C LEU A 269 -1.55 26.42 -3.12
N SER A 270 -1.33 27.73 -3.26
CA SER A 270 -0.30 28.25 -4.17
C SER A 270 1.11 27.80 -3.71
N LEU A 271 2.09 27.79 -4.60
CA LEU A 271 3.48 27.46 -4.22
C LEU A 271 3.99 28.41 -3.10
N GLY A 272 3.69 29.70 -3.23
CA GLY A 272 4.08 30.70 -2.25
C GLY A 272 3.46 30.44 -0.87
N ASP A 273 2.16 30.12 -0.81
CA ASP A 273 1.49 29.81 0.45
C ASP A 273 1.94 28.47 1.04
N ALA A 274 2.14 27.47 0.20
CA ALA A 274 2.63 26.16 0.64
C ALA A 274 4.01 26.25 1.33
N LEU A 275 4.86 27.21 0.92
CA LEU A 275 6.20 27.40 1.49
C LEU A 275 6.24 28.46 2.61
N ASN A 276 5.41 29.51 2.54
CA ASN A 276 5.46 30.62 3.51
C ASN A 276 4.43 30.48 4.62
N ARG A 277 3.27 29.88 4.33
CA ARG A 277 2.15 29.65 5.26
C ARG A 277 1.68 28.19 5.23
N PRO A 278 2.56 27.20 5.43
CA PRO A 278 2.25 25.79 5.19
C PRO A 278 1.10 25.25 6.05
N ARG A 279 0.81 25.88 7.19
CA ARG A 279 -0.30 25.50 8.07
C ARG A 279 -1.67 25.96 7.61
N SER A 280 -1.76 26.92 6.68
CA SER A 280 -3.06 27.44 6.24
C SER A 280 -3.84 26.41 5.42
N ALA A 281 -5.18 26.47 5.53
CA ALA A 281 -6.09 25.77 4.63
C ALA A 281 -6.48 26.65 3.44
N ALA A 282 -6.87 26.02 2.34
CA ALA A 282 -7.44 26.71 1.19
C ALA A 282 -8.80 27.35 1.55
N ALA A 283 -9.06 28.56 1.08
CA ALA A 283 -10.31 29.26 1.39
C ALA A 283 -11.57 28.47 0.98
N ALA A 284 -11.52 27.76 -0.15
CA ALA A 284 -12.61 26.89 -0.60
C ALA A 284 -12.83 25.69 0.33
N ALA A 285 -11.78 25.17 0.96
CA ALA A 285 -11.87 24.08 1.92
C ALA A 285 -12.60 24.52 3.19
N LEU A 286 -12.25 25.70 3.70
CA LEU A 286 -12.90 26.29 4.88
C LEU A 286 -14.36 26.67 4.60
N SER A 287 -14.64 27.39 3.51
CA SER A 287 -16.00 27.84 3.19
C SER A 287 -16.95 26.71 2.84
N GLY A 288 -16.44 25.61 2.25
CA GLY A 288 -17.18 24.41 1.90
C GLY A 288 -17.22 23.36 2.99
N ASP A 289 -16.54 23.57 4.11
CA ASP A 289 -16.32 22.58 5.17
C ASP A 289 -15.92 21.20 4.60
N GLN A 290 -14.86 21.22 3.75
CA GLN A 290 -14.45 20.04 3.00
C GLN A 290 -13.96 18.93 3.92
N SER A 291 -14.46 17.73 3.69
CA SER A 291 -14.13 16.55 4.50
C SER A 291 -14.26 15.25 3.71
N ARG A 292 -13.82 14.17 4.30
CA ARG A 292 -14.03 12.81 3.80
C ARG A 292 -14.41 11.90 4.96
N MET A 293 -15.54 11.24 4.82
CA MET A 293 -15.92 10.12 5.68
C MET A 293 -16.04 8.88 4.82
N THR A 294 -15.25 7.87 5.16
CA THR A 294 -15.27 6.56 4.49
C THR A 294 -15.59 5.48 5.50
N TRP A 295 -16.49 4.61 5.17
CA TRP A 295 -16.82 3.42 5.92
C TRP A 295 -16.72 2.21 4.99
N THR A 296 -15.92 1.22 5.38
CA THR A 296 -15.69 0.03 4.57
C THR A 296 -15.76 -1.21 5.45
N GLU A 297 -16.52 -2.21 5.01
CA GLU A 297 -16.56 -3.54 5.57
C GLU A 297 -16.05 -4.54 4.54
N ARG A 298 -15.27 -5.50 4.99
CA ARG A 298 -14.74 -6.57 4.17
C ARG A 298 -14.95 -7.91 4.86
N LEU A 299 -15.44 -8.89 4.11
CA LEU A 299 -15.43 -10.30 4.47
C LEU A 299 -14.73 -11.07 3.37
N ALA A 300 -13.85 -11.99 3.74
CA ALA A 300 -13.18 -12.85 2.78
C ALA A 300 -12.95 -14.24 3.36
N ASN A 301 -12.78 -15.21 2.48
CA ASN A 301 -12.42 -16.59 2.84
C ASN A 301 -11.31 -17.07 1.92
N ARG A 302 -10.37 -17.79 2.48
CA ARG A 302 -9.43 -18.64 1.75
C ARG A 302 -9.54 -20.06 2.26
N THR A 303 -9.72 -21.01 1.34
CA THR A 303 -9.59 -22.43 1.61
C THR A 303 -8.40 -22.97 0.83
N THR A 304 -7.45 -23.55 1.54
CA THR A 304 -6.26 -24.18 0.94
C THR A 304 -6.36 -25.67 1.08
N ILE A 305 -6.14 -26.38 -0.03
CA ILE A 305 -6.17 -27.84 -0.15
C ILE A 305 -4.84 -28.30 -0.72
N HIS A 306 -4.07 -29.05 0.09
CA HIS A 306 -2.89 -29.75 -0.40
C HIS A 306 -3.33 -31.04 -1.08
N LEU A 307 -2.94 -31.18 -2.33
CA LEU A 307 -3.15 -32.35 -3.19
C LEU A 307 -1.82 -33.07 -3.41
N ASP A 308 -1.87 -34.32 -3.89
CA ASP A 308 -0.67 -35.04 -4.30
C ASP A 308 0.02 -34.25 -5.43
N GLY A 309 1.15 -33.62 -5.10
CA GLY A 309 1.98 -32.85 -6.03
C GLY A 309 1.57 -31.37 -6.22
N GLY A 310 0.63 -30.82 -5.44
CA GLY A 310 0.27 -29.41 -5.59
C GLY A 310 -0.63 -28.85 -4.50
N GLN A 311 -0.91 -27.55 -4.60
CA GLN A 311 -1.80 -26.83 -3.69
C GLN A 311 -2.88 -26.10 -4.48
N LEU A 312 -4.12 -26.21 -4.04
CA LEU A 312 -5.26 -25.46 -4.55
C LEU A 312 -5.73 -24.46 -3.49
N ASP A 313 -5.69 -23.18 -3.82
CA ASP A 313 -6.31 -22.10 -3.05
C ASP A 313 -7.64 -21.71 -3.71
N ILE A 314 -8.68 -21.55 -2.91
CA ILE A 314 -9.98 -21.04 -3.31
C ILE A 314 -10.28 -19.83 -2.46
N ASP A 315 -10.45 -18.68 -3.12
CA ASP A 315 -10.71 -17.40 -2.48
C ASP A 315 -12.12 -16.92 -2.80
N SER A 316 -12.79 -16.30 -1.82
CA SER A 316 -14.00 -15.52 -2.03
C SER A 316 -13.98 -14.27 -1.17
N TRP A 317 -14.54 -13.17 -1.67
CA TRP A 317 -14.57 -11.91 -0.92
C TRP A 317 -15.78 -11.06 -1.25
N GLY A 318 -16.11 -10.20 -0.29
CA GLY A 318 -17.09 -9.13 -0.43
C GLY A 318 -16.61 -7.88 0.28
N ILE A 319 -16.77 -6.73 -0.34
CA ILE A 319 -16.43 -5.40 0.19
C ILE A 319 -17.66 -4.52 0.03
N HIS A 320 -18.09 -3.88 1.12
CA HIS A 320 -19.08 -2.82 1.10
C HIS A 320 -18.42 -1.52 1.51
N LYS A 321 -18.52 -0.50 0.66
CA LYS A 321 -17.89 0.80 0.89
C LYS A 321 -18.91 1.91 0.76
N LYS A 322 -18.93 2.81 1.74
CA LYS A 322 -19.66 4.09 1.70
C LYS A 322 -18.67 5.24 1.76
N LEU A 323 -18.93 6.26 0.96
CA LEU A 323 -18.16 7.49 0.93
C LEU A 323 -19.10 8.68 1.00
N PHE A 324 -18.90 9.55 2.00
CA PHE A 324 -19.49 10.88 2.07
C PHE A 324 -18.37 11.91 2.01
N HIS A 325 -18.33 12.71 0.93
CA HIS A 325 -17.17 13.51 0.61
C HIS A 325 -17.57 14.89 0.09
N PRO A 326 -17.88 15.85 1.00
CA PRO A 326 -18.09 17.23 0.63
C PRO A 326 -16.75 17.88 0.25
N ILE A 327 -16.66 18.24 -1.02
CA ILE A 327 -15.57 19.03 -1.63
C ILE A 327 -16.22 20.18 -2.41
N PHE A 328 -15.86 20.43 -3.68
CA PHE A 328 -16.62 21.38 -4.54
C PHE A 328 -18.09 20.95 -4.76
N GLN A 329 -18.39 19.67 -4.62
CA GLN A 329 -19.73 19.06 -4.51
C GLN A 329 -19.71 18.05 -3.36
N VAL A 330 -20.87 17.65 -2.86
CA VAL A 330 -20.94 16.46 -1.99
C VAL A 330 -20.99 15.23 -2.88
N ILE A 331 -19.95 14.41 -2.84
CA ILE A 331 -19.90 13.08 -3.45
C ILE A 331 -20.41 12.09 -2.40
N ASP A 332 -21.43 11.33 -2.74
CA ASP A 332 -22.08 10.36 -1.86
C ASP A 332 -22.22 9.04 -2.59
N GLN A 333 -21.46 8.05 -2.13
CA GLN A 333 -21.35 6.76 -2.81
C GLN A 333 -21.68 5.61 -1.86
N ASP A 334 -22.35 4.60 -2.41
CA ASP A 334 -22.62 3.33 -1.73
C ASP A 334 -22.35 2.19 -2.73
N GLY A 335 -21.27 1.45 -2.48
CA GLY A 335 -20.73 0.49 -3.44
C GLY A 335 -20.47 -0.88 -2.85
N TRP A 336 -20.69 -1.90 -3.66
CA TRP A 336 -20.39 -3.30 -3.37
C TRP A 336 -19.39 -3.85 -4.38
N THR A 337 -18.44 -4.64 -3.90
CA THR A 337 -17.54 -5.47 -4.72
C THR A 337 -17.56 -6.88 -4.15
N TYR A 338 -17.64 -7.89 -5.00
CA TYR A 338 -17.60 -9.29 -4.61
C TYR A 338 -16.93 -10.12 -5.70
N GLY A 339 -16.29 -11.21 -5.29
CA GLY A 339 -15.57 -12.05 -6.23
C GLY A 339 -15.20 -13.41 -5.68
N VAL A 340 -14.77 -14.25 -6.61
CA VAL A 340 -14.21 -15.57 -6.35
C VAL A 340 -12.96 -15.75 -7.19
N GLY A 341 -12.00 -16.50 -6.68
CA GLY A 341 -10.78 -16.85 -7.36
C GLY A 341 -10.31 -18.24 -7.01
N THR A 342 -9.56 -18.85 -7.92
CA THR A 342 -8.86 -20.11 -7.68
C THR A 342 -7.43 -19.97 -8.13
N ARG A 343 -6.50 -20.60 -7.41
CA ARG A 343 -5.08 -20.69 -7.76
C ARG A 343 -4.58 -22.08 -7.45
N TYR A 344 -4.08 -22.76 -8.47
CA TYR A 344 -3.43 -24.06 -8.34
C TYR A 344 -1.94 -23.91 -8.60
N THR A 345 -1.12 -24.34 -7.67
CA THR A 345 0.34 -24.36 -7.77
C THR A 345 0.81 -25.78 -7.65
N THR A 346 1.66 -26.24 -8.56
CA THR A 346 2.21 -27.60 -8.58
C THR A 346 3.66 -27.58 -8.98
N SER A 347 4.39 -28.63 -8.59
CA SER A 347 5.77 -28.87 -8.96
C SER A 347 5.89 -30.29 -9.50
N PHE A 348 6.52 -30.44 -10.65
CA PHE A 348 6.70 -31.72 -11.34
C PHE A 348 8.04 -31.75 -12.10
N THR A 349 8.33 -32.85 -12.77
CA THR A 349 9.54 -32.99 -13.54
C THR A 349 9.23 -33.23 -15.02
N VAL A 350 9.81 -32.43 -15.91
CA VAL A 350 9.69 -32.55 -17.37
C VAL A 350 11.07 -32.82 -17.96
N GLY A 351 11.26 -34.00 -18.61
CA GLY A 351 12.53 -34.36 -19.20
C GLY A 351 13.73 -34.38 -18.22
N GLY A 352 13.46 -34.67 -16.93
CA GLY A 352 14.47 -34.65 -15.88
C GLY A 352 14.71 -33.25 -15.26
N LEU A 353 14.05 -32.22 -15.74
CA LEU A 353 14.14 -30.84 -15.22
C LEU A 353 12.97 -30.56 -14.26
N ARG A 354 13.26 -29.89 -13.15
CA ARG A 354 12.22 -29.38 -12.23
C ARG A 354 11.39 -28.30 -12.91
N ASP A 355 10.08 -28.40 -12.77
CA ASP A 355 9.13 -27.41 -13.30
C ASP A 355 8.10 -27.04 -12.23
N GLU A 356 7.78 -25.78 -12.11
CA GLU A 356 6.75 -25.24 -11.19
C GLU A 356 5.73 -24.48 -12.01
N LEU A 357 4.46 -24.84 -11.86
CA LEU A 357 3.35 -24.23 -12.58
C LEU A 357 2.33 -23.63 -11.60
N THR A 358 2.00 -22.38 -11.79
CA THR A 358 0.87 -21.70 -11.13
C THR A 358 -0.17 -21.35 -12.19
N VAL A 359 -1.43 -21.74 -11.97
CA VAL A 359 -2.57 -21.38 -12.82
C VAL A 359 -3.67 -20.80 -11.93
N GLY A 360 -4.29 -19.71 -12.35
CA GLY A 360 -5.38 -19.13 -11.60
C GLY A 360 -6.48 -18.54 -12.47
N LEU A 361 -7.68 -18.50 -11.90
CA LEU A 361 -8.86 -17.88 -12.48
C LEU A 361 -9.47 -16.93 -11.45
N ARG A 362 -9.97 -15.78 -11.89
CA ARG A 362 -10.73 -14.83 -11.05
C ARG A 362 -11.94 -14.31 -11.81
N ALA A 363 -13.08 -14.23 -11.10
CA ALA A 363 -14.27 -13.53 -11.57
C ALA A 363 -14.78 -12.64 -10.43
N TYR A 364 -14.92 -11.35 -10.70
CA TYR A 364 -15.39 -10.40 -9.70
C TYR A 364 -16.18 -9.26 -10.32
N ALA A 365 -17.11 -8.73 -9.56
CA ALA A 365 -18.01 -7.68 -10.01
C ALA A 365 -18.31 -6.70 -8.88
N GLY A 366 -18.81 -5.54 -9.24
CA GLY A 366 -19.25 -4.56 -8.28
C GLY A 366 -20.21 -3.55 -8.86
N THR A 367 -20.95 -2.92 -7.97
CA THR A 367 -21.89 -1.84 -8.28
C THR A 367 -21.60 -0.67 -7.35
N ASN A 368 -21.75 0.55 -7.86
CA ASN A 368 -21.64 1.77 -7.07
C ASN A 368 -22.80 2.70 -7.42
N LYS A 369 -23.63 3.02 -6.44
CA LYS A 369 -24.59 4.11 -6.52
C LYS A 369 -23.85 5.40 -6.21
N ALA A 370 -23.67 6.26 -7.21
CA ALA A 370 -22.91 7.50 -7.11
C ALA A 370 -23.83 8.70 -7.25
N LEU A 371 -24.11 9.35 -6.13
CA LEU A 371 -24.91 10.57 -6.05
C LEU A 371 -24.00 11.77 -5.89
N GLN A 372 -24.42 12.93 -6.43
CA GLN A 372 -23.76 14.22 -6.20
C GLN A 372 -24.79 15.26 -5.79
N PHE A 373 -24.35 16.19 -4.95
CA PHE A 373 -25.18 17.31 -4.46
C PHE A 373 -24.35 18.58 -4.44
N VAL A 374 -25.01 19.72 -4.49
CA VAL A 374 -24.38 21.00 -4.18
C VAL A 374 -23.86 20.95 -2.74
N ASN A 375 -22.60 21.34 -2.53
CA ASN A 375 -22.06 21.43 -1.19
C ASN A 375 -22.56 22.70 -0.48
N VAL A 376 -23.27 22.53 0.61
CA VAL A 376 -23.74 23.62 1.48
C VAL A 376 -23.05 23.46 2.85
N LYS A 377 -21.83 24.02 2.96
CA LYS A 377 -21.01 23.95 4.19
C LYS A 377 -20.91 22.53 4.76
N GLY A 378 -20.45 21.59 3.96
CA GLY A 378 -20.27 20.19 4.35
C GLY A 378 -21.55 19.34 4.30
N SER A 379 -22.70 19.92 3.93
CA SER A 379 -23.99 19.22 3.88
C SER A 379 -24.52 19.11 2.45
N ARG A 380 -25.40 18.11 2.22
CA ARG A 380 -26.10 17.95 0.94
C ARG A 380 -27.07 19.09 0.71
N GLY A 381 -26.88 19.83 -0.40
CA GLY A 381 -27.85 20.74 -0.97
C GLY A 381 -28.73 20.07 -2.04
N ALA A 382 -29.04 20.79 -3.11
CA ALA A 382 -29.76 20.22 -4.26
C ALA A 382 -28.95 19.10 -4.91
N GLN A 383 -29.62 18.00 -5.27
CA GLN A 383 -29.00 16.88 -5.97
C GLN A 383 -28.63 17.29 -7.39
N THR A 384 -27.41 16.94 -7.83
CA THR A 384 -26.85 17.30 -9.13
C THR A 384 -26.59 16.09 -10.02
N ALA A 385 -26.50 14.88 -9.45
CA ALA A 385 -26.37 13.65 -10.21
C ALA A 385 -26.96 12.45 -9.46
N ASP A 386 -27.48 11.48 -10.21
CA ASP A 386 -27.89 10.15 -9.76
C ASP A 386 -27.44 9.14 -10.81
N THR A 387 -26.38 8.39 -10.50
CA THR A 387 -25.76 7.47 -11.44
C THR A 387 -25.50 6.11 -10.81
N ARG A 388 -25.55 5.08 -11.63
CA ARG A 388 -25.14 3.72 -11.27
C ARG A 388 -23.96 3.31 -12.14
N GLN A 389 -22.93 2.80 -11.48
CA GLN A 389 -21.70 2.32 -12.10
C GLN A 389 -21.56 0.83 -11.82
N GLU A 390 -21.32 0.03 -12.86
CA GLU A 390 -21.18 -1.43 -12.73
C GLU A 390 -19.89 -1.87 -13.40
N ALA A 391 -19.12 -2.70 -12.72
CA ALA A 391 -17.91 -3.32 -13.23
C ALA A 391 -18.02 -4.84 -13.15
N ARG A 392 -17.57 -5.54 -14.20
CA ARG A 392 -17.45 -7.01 -14.23
C ARG A 392 -16.09 -7.36 -14.80
N ASN A 393 -15.41 -8.32 -14.20
CA ASN A 393 -14.04 -8.67 -14.54
C ASN A 393 -13.89 -10.19 -14.55
N TYR A 394 -13.27 -10.70 -15.60
CA TYR A 394 -12.95 -12.11 -15.81
C TYR A 394 -11.47 -12.20 -16.15
N GLU A 395 -10.73 -12.98 -15.40
CA GLU A 395 -9.28 -13.07 -15.52
C GLU A 395 -8.83 -14.53 -15.45
N GLY A 396 -7.91 -14.89 -16.33
CA GLY A 396 -7.18 -16.15 -16.27
C GLY A 396 -5.69 -15.86 -16.39
N TYR A 397 -4.87 -16.54 -15.59
CA TYR A 397 -3.43 -16.36 -15.61
C TYR A 397 -2.71 -17.68 -15.39
N LEU A 398 -1.49 -17.73 -15.90
CA LEU A 398 -0.55 -18.81 -15.65
C LEU A 398 0.86 -18.24 -15.53
N GLU A 399 1.66 -18.85 -14.69
CA GLU A 399 3.11 -18.64 -14.61
C GLU A 399 3.78 -20.01 -14.47
N ASN A 400 4.74 -20.28 -15.34
CA ASN A 400 5.55 -21.48 -15.33
C ASN A 400 7.01 -21.13 -15.07
N ARG A 401 7.70 -21.93 -14.26
CA ARG A 401 9.12 -21.76 -13.93
C ARG A 401 9.84 -23.09 -14.16
N LEU A 402 10.58 -23.17 -15.26
CA LEU A 402 11.37 -24.32 -15.64
C LEU A 402 12.82 -24.12 -15.21
N TYR A 403 13.34 -24.99 -14.37
CA TYR A 403 14.75 -25.00 -13.97
C TYR A 403 15.57 -25.76 -14.99
N VAL A 404 16.16 -25.02 -15.94
CA VAL A 404 17.02 -25.58 -17.00
C VAL A 404 18.39 -26.00 -16.46
N MET A 405 18.79 -25.47 -15.31
CA MET A 405 19.90 -25.88 -14.45
C MET A 405 19.48 -25.70 -12.99
N PRO A 406 20.10 -26.33 -12.01
CA PRO A 406 19.75 -26.12 -10.60
C PRO A 406 19.79 -24.66 -10.15
N THR A 407 20.61 -23.83 -10.80
CA THR A 407 20.80 -22.40 -10.50
C THR A 407 20.19 -21.45 -11.54
N LEU A 408 19.54 -21.96 -12.59
CA LEU A 408 18.98 -21.14 -13.66
C LEU A 408 17.55 -21.55 -14.00
N ALA A 409 16.60 -20.66 -13.77
CA ALA A 409 15.21 -20.85 -14.13
C ALA A 409 14.80 -19.92 -15.28
N VAL A 410 14.00 -20.48 -16.20
CA VAL A 410 13.28 -19.74 -17.24
C VAL A 410 11.82 -19.61 -16.79
N MET A 411 11.33 -18.38 -16.71
CA MET A 411 9.94 -18.11 -16.38
C MET A 411 9.16 -17.70 -17.61
N THR A 412 8.02 -18.33 -17.83
CA THR A 412 7.05 -17.94 -18.85
C THR A 412 5.68 -17.76 -18.21
N GLY A 413 4.93 -16.81 -18.66
CA GLY A 413 3.61 -16.58 -18.10
C GLY A 413 2.74 -15.71 -19.00
N ALA A 414 1.47 -15.68 -18.69
CA ALA A 414 0.54 -14.78 -19.32
C ALA A 414 -0.71 -14.56 -18.46
N LYS A 415 -1.32 -13.38 -18.60
CA LYS A 415 -2.64 -13.07 -18.10
C LYS A 415 -3.56 -12.72 -19.28
N MET A 416 -4.74 -13.32 -19.29
CA MET A 416 -5.88 -12.90 -20.12
C MET A 416 -6.89 -12.21 -19.24
N LEU A 417 -7.48 -11.13 -19.71
CA LEU A 417 -8.49 -10.39 -18.97
C LEU A 417 -9.58 -9.84 -19.90
N ARG A 418 -10.79 -9.79 -19.35
CA ARG A 418 -11.94 -9.07 -19.91
C ARG A 418 -12.59 -8.26 -18.81
N ASN A 419 -12.64 -6.94 -18.99
CA ASN A 419 -13.20 -6.00 -18.03
C ASN A 419 -14.32 -5.21 -18.69
N GLU A 420 -15.50 -5.24 -18.08
CA GLU A 420 -16.68 -4.54 -18.55
C GLU A 420 -16.99 -3.38 -17.60
N ARG A 421 -17.35 -2.22 -18.15
CA ARG A 421 -17.75 -1.02 -17.42
C ARG A 421 -19.06 -0.53 -17.98
N SER A 422 -20.08 -0.41 -17.12
CA SER A 422 -21.40 0.09 -17.48
C SER A 422 -21.73 1.32 -16.63
N PHE A 423 -22.19 2.36 -17.27
CA PHE A 423 -22.59 3.61 -16.66
C PHE A 423 -24.05 3.92 -17.02
N THR A 424 -24.88 4.12 -16.00
CA THR A 424 -26.28 4.51 -16.12
C THR A 424 -26.52 5.86 -15.45
N ASP A 425 -26.99 6.83 -16.19
CA ASP A 425 -27.47 8.12 -15.67
C ASP A 425 -29.01 8.06 -15.57
N HIS A 426 -29.55 8.08 -14.34
CA HIS A 426 -30.98 7.97 -14.10
C HIS A 426 -31.79 9.21 -14.57
N TRP A 427 -31.11 10.35 -14.72
CA TRP A 427 -31.77 11.59 -15.18
C TRP A 427 -31.68 11.80 -16.68
N ASN A 428 -30.65 11.24 -17.31
CA ASN A 428 -30.46 11.38 -18.74
C ASN A 428 -29.96 10.06 -19.37
N PRO A 429 -30.88 9.16 -19.75
CA PRO A 429 -30.51 7.86 -20.34
C PRO A 429 -29.66 7.95 -21.63
N ARG A 430 -29.63 9.13 -22.30
CA ARG A 430 -28.78 9.35 -23.48
C ARG A 430 -27.27 9.36 -23.14
N ARG A 431 -26.92 9.45 -21.84
CA ARG A 431 -25.54 9.37 -21.33
C ARG A 431 -25.14 7.97 -20.93
N ASN A 432 -26.06 7.01 -20.94
CA ASN A 432 -25.75 5.61 -20.66
C ASN A 432 -24.70 5.10 -21.63
N SER A 433 -23.71 4.38 -21.11
CA SER A 433 -22.60 3.88 -21.91
C SER A 433 -22.00 2.62 -21.32
N ASP A 434 -21.58 1.73 -22.19
CA ASP A 434 -20.87 0.50 -21.85
C ASP A 434 -19.51 0.47 -22.54
N ARG A 435 -18.52 -0.12 -21.88
CA ARG A 435 -17.19 -0.35 -22.43
C ARG A 435 -16.67 -1.73 -22.02
N THR A 436 -16.01 -2.39 -22.96
CA THR A 436 -15.30 -3.65 -22.72
C THR A 436 -13.84 -3.45 -23.09
N TYR A 437 -12.97 -3.98 -22.22
CA TYR A 437 -11.53 -3.95 -22.39
C TYR A 437 -11.00 -5.37 -22.31
N ASP A 438 -10.44 -5.86 -23.41
CA ASP A 438 -9.80 -7.17 -23.51
C ASP A 438 -8.28 -7.02 -23.52
N GLY A 439 -7.59 -7.93 -22.83
CA GLY A 439 -6.13 -7.90 -22.71
C GLY A 439 -5.50 -9.28 -22.71
N PHE A 440 -4.29 -9.33 -23.27
CA PHE A 440 -3.35 -10.45 -23.18
C PHE A 440 -2.00 -9.92 -22.79
N ASN A 441 -1.50 -10.29 -21.62
CA ASN A 441 -0.27 -9.77 -21.02
C ASN A 441 0.73 -10.91 -20.80
N PRO A 442 1.62 -11.19 -21.77
CA PRO A 442 2.66 -12.20 -21.63
C PRO A 442 3.82 -11.72 -20.75
N LYS A 443 4.54 -12.69 -20.17
CA LYS A 443 5.78 -12.53 -19.42
C LYS A 443 6.80 -13.57 -19.86
N LEU A 444 8.06 -13.13 -19.99
CA LEU A 444 9.22 -14.00 -20.15
C LEU A 444 10.30 -13.48 -19.21
N GLY A 445 10.91 -14.37 -18.41
CA GLY A 445 11.92 -14.00 -17.43
C GLY A 445 13.00 -15.07 -17.28
N LEU A 446 14.13 -14.63 -16.77
CA LEU A 446 15.28 -15.46 -16.38
C LEU A 446 15.64 -15.13 -14.94
N LEU A 447 15.85 -16.17 -14.11
CA LEU A 447 16.40 -16.04 -12.77
C LEU A 447 17.63 -16.93 -12.67
N TRP A 448 18.77 -16.32 -12.35
CA TRP A 448 20.04 -17.01 -12.19
C TRP A 448 20.61 -16.79 -10.78
N GLU A 449 21.00 -17.86 -10.13
CA GLU A 449 21.61 -17.89 -8.81
C GLU A 449 23.10 -18.34 -8.92
N PRO A 450 24.02 -17.44 -9.34
CA PRO A 450 25.42 -17.78 -9.55
C PRO A 450 26.14 -18.20 -8.28
N LEU A 451 25.69 -17.73 -7.14
CA LEU A 451 26.22 -18.01 -5.80
C LEU A 451 25.05 -18.12 -4.83
N PRO A 452 25.21 -18.82 -3.68
CA PRO A 452 24.21 -18.77 -2.61
C PRO A 452 23.89 -17.32 -2.22
N ASP A 453 22.62 -17.02 -2.03
CA ASP A 453 22.08 -15.71 -1.64
C ASP A 453 22.37 -14.56 -2.64
N VAL A 454 22.76 -14.85 -3.87
CA VAL A 454 22.99 -13.88 -4.94
C VAL A 454 22.18 -14.25 -6.17
N GLN A 455 21.30 -13.35 -6.58
CA GLN A 455 20.42 -13.52 -7.72
C GLN A 455 20.63 -12.45 -8.77
N VAL A 456 20.59 -12.87 -10.02
CA VAL A 456 20.53 -12.00 -11.21
C VAL A 456 19.26 -12.36 -11.96
N PHE A 457 18.51 -11.38 -12.37
CA PHE A 457 17.28 -11.59 -13.13
C PHE A 457 17.16 -10.63 -14.30
N ALA A 458 16.40 -11.07 -15.28
CA ALA A 458 15.98 -10.23 -16.41
C ALA A 458 14.59 -10.68 -16.85
N ASP A 459 13.72 -9.74 -17.20
CA ASP A 459 12.43 -10.09 -17.75
C ASP A 459 11.91 -9.06 -18.74
N VAL A 460 10.92 -9.52 -19.53
CA VAL A 460 10.08 -8.69 -20.39
C VAL A 460 8.64 -9.02 -20.10
N THR A 461 7.87 -8.01 -19.74
CA THR A 461 6.45 -8.14 -19.39
C THR A 461 5.60 -7.18 -20.19
N ARG A 462 4.36 -7.59 -20.47
CA ARG A 462 3.31 -6.69 -20.92
C ARG A 462 2.33 -6.46 -19.78
N SER A 463 1.91 -5.22 -19.59
CA SER A 463 0.90 -4.82 -18.60
C SER A 463 -0.23 -4.03 -19.25
N MET A 464 -1.39 -4.02 -18.58
CA MET A 464 -2.57 -3.27 -18.99
C MET A 464 -3.34 -2.78 -17.78
N ASP A 465 -3.64 -1.48 -17.74
CA ASP A 465 -4.52 -0.88 -16.74
C ASP A 465 -5.77 -0.33 -17.41
N VAL A 466 -6.92 -0.69 -16.84
CA VAL A 466 -8.23 -0.30 -17.35
C VAL A 466 -8.70 0.96 -16.62
N PRO A 467 -9.34 1.93 -17.28
CA PRO A 467 -9.91 3.09 -16.62
C PRO A 467 -10.92 2.68 -15.56
N ASP A 468 -10.88 3.33 -14.40
CA ASP A 468 -11.93 3.25 -13.39
C ASP A 468 -13.04 4.30 -13.65
N PHE A 469 -14.09 4.28 -12.84
CA PHE A 469 -15.20 5.22 -13.04
C PHE A 469 -14.84 6.67 -12.75
N SER A 470 -13.80 6.96 -11.95
CA SER A 470 -13.35 8.33 -11.74
C SER A 470 -12.63 8.91 -12.98
N ASP A 471 -12.10 8.04 -13.84
CA ASP A 471 -11.54 8.41 -15.14
C ASP A 471 -12.64 8.56 -16.21
N LEU A 472 -13.58 7.61 -16.21
CA LEU A 472 -14.62 7.51 -17.25
C LEU A 472 -15.74 8.53 -17.06
N THR A 473 -16.02 8.96 -15.82
CA THR A 473 -17.07 9.93 -15.51
C THR A 473 -16.48 11.28 -15.16
N GLN A 474 -16.42 12.17 -16.13
CA GLN A 474 -15.86 13.51 -15.96
C GLN A 474 -17.00 14.55 -15.87
N THR A 475 -16.77 15.58 -15.07
CA THR A 475 -17.71 16.70 -14.98
C THR A 475 -17.46 17.67 -16.14
N GLN A 476 -18.50 17.91 -16.93
CA GLN A 476 -18.47 18.91 -18.01
C GLN A 476 -18.52 20.35 -17.45
N ALA A 477 -18.24 21.34 -18.30
CA ALA A 477 -18.28 22.75 -17.92
C ALA A 477 -19.66 23.22 -17.39
N ASN A 478 -20.74 22.52 -17.78
CA ASN A 478 -22.11 22.77 -17.28
C ASN A 478 -22.42 22.08 -15.94
N GLY A 479 -21.42 21.46 -15.29
CA GLY A 479 -21.58 20.76 -14.03
C GLY A 479 -22.15 19.33 -14.11
N ASN A 480 -22.50 18.85 -15.29
CA ASN A 480 -23.08 17.53 -15.46
C ASN A 480 -22.01 16.45 -15.64
N PRO A 481 -22.22 15.24 -15.11
CA PRO A 481 -21.35 14.11 -15.41
C PRO A 481 -21.46 13.69 -16.87
N ALA A 482 -20.34 13.33 -17.48
CA ALA A 482 -20.29 12.75 -18.82
C ALA A 482 -19.40 11.52 -18.83
N PHE A 483 -19.80 10.50 -19.54
CA PHE A 483 -18.97 9.35 -19.79
C PHE A 483 -17.96 9.67 -20.91
N VAL A 484 -16.67 9.56 -20.61
CA VAL A 484 -15.57 9.78 -21.56
C VAL A 484 -14.96 8.43 -21.93
N PRO A 485 -15.01 8.03 -23.21
CA PRO A 485 -14.56 6.71 -23.64
C PRO A 485 -13.03 6.61 -23.72
N LEU A 486 -12.37 6.60 -22.57
CA LEU A 486 -10.92 6.41 -22.49
C LEU A 486 -10.49 5.01 -22.97
N GLN A 487 -9.27 4.93 -23.49
CA GLN A 487 -8.61 3.66 -23.79
C GLN A 487 -7.88 3.14 -22.54
N ALA A 488 -7.77 1.82 -22.43
CA ALA A 488 -6.88 1.22 -21.46
C ALA A 488 -5.41 1.53 -21.82
N GLN A 489 -4.61 1.90 -20.84
CA GLN A 489 -3.17 2.04 -21.04
C GLN A 489 -2.50 0.66 -21.11
N ARG A 490 -1.47 0.54 -21.95
CA ARG A 490 -0.72 -0.69 -22.16
C ARG A 490 0.77 -0.38 -22.16
N ALA A 491 1.55 -1.22 -21.48
CA ALA A 491 3.00 -1.05 -21.44
C ALA A 491 3.72 -2.35 -21.80
N TRP A 492 4.87 -2.22 -22.47
CA TRP A 492 5.92 -3.21 -22.51
C TRP A 492 7.05 -2.74 -21.62
N THR A 493 7.43 -3.58 -20.67
CA THR A 493 8.51 -3.31 -19.72
C THR A 493 9.59 -4.35 -19.88
N ALA A 494 10.84 -3.91 -20.01
CA ALA A 494 12.03 -4.75 -19.89
C ALA A 494 12.78 -4.32 -18.63
N GLU A 495 13.27 -5.28 -17.87
CA GLU A 495 14.10 -5.02 -16.70
C GLU A 495 15.26 -6.00 -16.57
N VAL A 496 16.30 -5.57 -15.90
CA VAL A 496 17.44 -6.38 -15.47
C VAL A 496 17.83 -5.93 -14.07
N GLY A 497 18.14 -6.88 -13.21
CA GLY A 497 18.50 -6.56 -11.84
C GLY A 497 19.29 -7.65 -11.14
N THR A 498 19.73 -7.31 -9.96
CA THR A 498 20.43 -8.22 -9.05
C THR A 498 19.99 -7.91 -7.62
N ARG A 499 19.83 -8.95 -6.83
CA ARG A 499 19.59 -8.85 -5.39
C ARG A 499 20.37 -9.91 -4.66
N GLY A 500 20.72 -9.64 -3.41
CA GLY A 500 21.41 -10.64 -2.61
C GLY A 500 21.94 -10.11 -1.31
N GLN A 501 22.57 -11.03 -0.60
CA GLN A 501 23.32 -10.74 0.62
C GLN A 501 24.65 -11.50 0.59
N LYS A 502 25.73 -10.81 0.91
CA LYS A 502 27.06 -11.44 1.04
C LYS A 502 27.81 -10.81 2.21
N GLY A 503 27.99 -11.61 3.26
CA GLY A 503 28.58 -11.13 4.51
C GLY A 503 27.80 -9.95 5.09
N ARG A 504 28.45 -8.79 5.21
CA ARG A 504 27.89 -7.55 5.79
C ARG A 504 27.15 -6.67 4.79
N PHE A 505 27.04 -7.08 3.53
CA PHE A 505 26.48 -6.30 2.44
C PHE A 505 25.21 -6.96 1.89
N SER A 506 24.10 -6.24 1.83
CA SER A 506 22.88 -6.65 1.11
C SER A 506 22.45 -5.59 0.13
N TRP A 507 21.88 -6.01 -1.01
CA TRP A 507 21.47 -5.11 -2.08
C TRP A 507 20.25 -5.62 -2.84
N ASP A 508 19.54 -4.67 -3.46
CA ASP A 508 18.50 -4.84 -4.48
C ASP A 508 18.71 -3.71 -5.49
N ALA A 509 19.03 -4.05 -6.72
CA ALA A 509 19.30 -3.08 -7.77
C ALA A 509 18.60 -3.50 -9.07
N THR A 510 17.76 -2.64 -9.63
CA THR A 510 17.01 -2.90 -10.85
C THR A 510 17.08 -1.71 -11.79
N LEU A 511 17.43 -1.96 -13.05
CA LEU A 511 17.24 -1.05 -14.17
C LEU A 511 16.02 -1.50 -14.96
N TYR A 512 15.13 -0.58 -15.28
CA TYR A 512 13.92 -0.88 -16.05
C TYR A 512 13.62 0.18 -17.10
N ARG A 513 12.89 -0.22 -18.15
CA ARG A 513 12.32 0.67 -19.15
C ARG A 513 10.96 0.15 -19.62
N SER A 514 9.94 1.00 -19.47
CA SER A 514 8.57 0.76 -19.92
C SER A 514 8.23 1.70 -21.08
N GLN A 515 7.66 1.17 -22.14
CA GLN A 515 7.06 1.93 -23.22
C GLN A 515 5.54 1.84 -23.08
N VAL A 516 4.91 2.97 -22.73
CA VAL A 516 3.48 3.03 -22.47
C VAL A 516 2.75 3.64 -23.65
N LYS A 517 1.62 3.05 -24.04
CA LYS A 517 0.70 3.56 -25.04
C LYS A 517 -0.65 3.85 -24.40
N GLY A 518 -1.21 5.01 -24.68
CA GLY A 518 -2.49 5.43 -24.16
C GLY A 518 -2.46 5.67 -22.64
N GLU A 519 -1.34 6.17 -22.11
CA GLU A 519 -1.22 6.43 -20.67
C GLU A 519 -2.32 7.38 -20.20
N MET A 520 -2.99 6.99 -19.11
CA MET A 520 -4.05 7.79 -18.52
C MET A 520 -3.45 8.80 -17.55
N LEU A 521 -3.37 10.05 -17.99
CA LEU A 521 -2.87 11.17 -17.20
C LEU A 521 -4.02 12.06 -16.76
N GLN A 522 -4.08 12.33 -15.47
CA GLN A 522 -5.06 13.21 -14.86
C GLN A 522 -4.49 14.62 -14.69
N PHE A 523 -5.29 15.63 -14.87
CA PHE A 523 -4.91 17.02 -14.65
C PHE A 523 -6.06 17.84 -14.06
N THR A 524 -5.73 18.75 -13.20
CA THR A 524 -6.67 19.72 -12.64
C THR A 524 -6.90 20.82 -13.65
N THR A 525 -8.15 21.04 -14.05
CA THR A 525 -8.54 22.13 -14.94
C THR A 525 -8.94 23.38 -14.18
N ASN A 526 -9.60 23.19 -13.04
CA ASN A 526 -10.05 24.23 -12.13
C ASN A 526 -10.15 23.64 -10.71
N PRO A 527 -9.70 24.32 -9.65
CA PRO A 527 -9.83 23.83 -8.27
C PRO A 527 -11.25 23.50 -7.81
N SER A 528 -12.27 24.03 -8.51
CA SER A 528 -13.69 23.86 -8.18
C SER A 528 -14.38 22.73 -8.97
N ILE A 529 -13.67 22.01 -9.84
CA ILE A 529 -14.19 20.88 -10.59
C ILE A 529 -13.26 19.69 -10.51
N PRO A 530 -13.75 18.43 -10.67
CA PRO A 530 -12.92 17.26 -10.67
C PRO A 530 -11.80 17.36 -11.72
N ALA A 531 -10.67 16.76 -11.40
CA ALA A 531 -9.61 16.60 -12.38
C ALA A 531 -10.10 15.73 -13.56
N ALA A 532 -9.71 16.10 -14.77
CA ALA A 532 -10.01 15.35 -15.97
C ALA A 532 -8.88 14.38 -16.33
N THR A 533 -9.20 13.26 -16.96
CA THR A 533 -8.24 12.27 -17.44
C THR A 533 -8.22 12.23 -18.97
N PHE A 534 -7.04 12.12 -19.56
CA PHE A 534 -6.86 11.91 -20.99
C PHE A 534 -5.86 10.77 -21.24
N ASN A 535 -5.88 10.22 -22.45
CA ASN A 535 -4.86 9.27 -22.88
C ASN A 535 -3.73 10.00 -23.61
N ALA A 536 -2.51 9.95 -23.09
CA ALA A 536 -1.31 10.35 -23.83
C ALA A 536 -0.97 9.33 -24.92
N ASP A 537 -0.47 9.77 -26.08
CA ASP A 537 -0.18 8.87 -27.20
C ASP A 537 0.89 7.83 -26.83
N ARG A 538 2.06 8.32 -26.41
CA ARG A 538 3.21 7.50 -26.02
C ARG A 538 4.01 8.17 -24.93
N THR A 539 4.39 7.39 -23.92
CA THR A 539 5.27 7.81 -22.85
C THR A 539 6.35 6.74 -22.62
N VAL A 540 7.42 7.14 -21.97
CA VAL A 540 8.51 6.27 -21.56
C VAL A 540 8.72 6.44 -20.07
N HIS A 541 8.73 5.33 -19.33
CA HIS A 541 9.08 5.29 -17.93
C HIS A 541 10.32 4.42 -17.78
N GLN A 542 11.42 5.01 -17.37
CA GLN A 542 12.68 4.30 -17.15
C GLN A 542 13.34 4.78 -15.86
N GLY A 543 14.14 3.92 -15.25
CA GLY A 543 14.78 4.30 -14.01
C GLY A 543 15.70 3.26 -13.42
N LEU A 544 16.29 3.66 -12.31
CA LEU A 544 17.07 2.82 -11.39
C LEU A 544 16.34 2.75 -10.05
N GLU A 545 16.14 1.55 -9.56
CA GLU A 545 15.64 1.22 -8.23
C GLU A 545 16.81 0.60 -7.46
N LEU A 546 17.28 1.24 -6.39
CA LEU A 546 18.46 0.79 -5.64
C LEU A 546 18.19 0.80 -4.14
N GLY A 547 18.41 -0.34 -3.50
CA GLY A 547 18.47 -0.50 -2.05
C GLY A 547 19.79 -1.14 -1.64
N ILE A 548 20.46 -0.56 -0.66
CA ILE A 548 21.72 -1.08 -0.12
C ILE A 548 21.64 -1.03 1.41
N LYS A 549 22.14 -2.10 2.07
CA LYS A 549 22.40 -2.09 3.51
C LYS A 549 23.81 -2.65 3.75
N VAL A 550 24.60 -1.95 4.57
CA VAL A 550 25.97 -2.35 4.90
C VAL A 550 26.14 -2.28 6.41
N GLU A 551 26.48 -3.40 7.03
CA GLU A 551 27.00 -3.43 8.41
C GLU A 551 28.44 -2.92 8.40
N VAL A 552 28.62 -1.64 8.73
CA VAL A 552 29.94 -0.98 8.65
C VAL A 552 30.81 -1.26 9.86
N ALA A 553 30.19 -1.58 11.00
CA ALA A 553 30.90 -1.97 12.21
C ALA A 553 30.03 -2.87 13.09
N SER A 554 30.68 -3.74 13.84
CA SER A 554 30.10 -4.58 14.91
C SER A 554 31.01 -4.57 16.13
N ASP A 555 30.48 -4.94 17.29
CA ASP A 555 31.20 -5.04 18.55
C ASP A 555 31.95 -3.72 18.92
N ILE A 556 31.29 -2.57 18.71
CA ILE A 556 31.86 -1.21 18.81
C ILE A 556 32.14 -0.85 20.28
N THR A 557 31.24 -1.26 21.19
CA THR A 557 31.35 -0.90 22.62
C THR A 557 32.20 -1.88 23.43
N GLY A 558 32.63 -3.00 22.82
CA GLY A 558 33.52 -3.99 23.44
C GLY A 558 33.55 -5.30 22.69
N PRO A 559 34.59 -6.12 22.85
CA PRO A 559 34.64 -7.46 22.25
C PRO A 559 33.41 -8.27 22.63
N THR A 560 32.72 -8.85 21.63
CA THR A 560 31.48 -9.61 21.80
C THR A 560 30.25 -8.82 22.33
N ALA A 561 30.27 -7.49 22.23
CA ALA A 561 29.13 -6.66 22.65
C ALA A 561 27.88 -6.90 21.78
N GLY A 562 28.05 -7.38 20.56
CA GLY A 562 26.97 -7.71 19.64
C GLY A 562 26.24 -6.49 19.07
N ASP A 563 26.72 -5.28 19.38
CA ASP A 563 26.18 -4.05 18.82
C ASP A 563 26.63 -3.86 17.37
N LYS A 564 25.77 -3.22 16.57
CA LYS A 564 25.98 -3.07 15.14
C LYS A 564 25.69 -1.65 14.67
N LEU A 565 26.47 -1.22 13.69
CA LEU A 565 26.24 0.00 12.94
C LEU A 565 25.98 -0.34 11.48
N ILE A 566 24.77 0.01 11.00
CA ILE A 566 24.29 -0.33 9.66
C ILE A 566 23.97 0.95 8.92
N VAL A 567 24.54 1.11 7.73
CA VAL A 567 24.17 2.17 6.76
C VAL A 567 23.15 1.58 5.80
N GLY A 568 22.00 2.23 5.66
CA GLY A 568 20.96 1.94 4.66
C GLY A 568 20.85 3.07 3.65
N GLN A 569 20.71 2.73 2.38
CA GLN A 569 20.48 3.68 1.29
C GLN A 569 19.38 3.14 0.36
N VAL A 570 18.36 3.96 0.11
CA VAL A 570 17.40 3.77 -0.99
C VAL A 570 17.57 4.92 -1.96
N TRP A 571 17.62 4.62 -3.24
CA TRP A 571 17.66 5.61 -4.33
C TRP A 571 16.73 5.19 -5.45
N ASN A 572 15.75 6.02 -5.74
CA ASN A 572 14.87 5.90 -6.89
C ASN A 572 15.21 7.00 -7.90
N HIS A 573 15.71 6.61 -9.05
CA HIS A 573 15.89 7.51 -10.21
C HIS A 573 14.76 7.28 -11.18
N ASN A 574 13.97 8.31 -11.47
CA ASN A 574 12.77 8.27 -12.29
C ASN A 574 12.94 9.19 -13.50
N ASP A 575 13.03 8.65 -14.70
CA ASP A 575 13.00 9.40 -15.94
C ASP A 575 11.74 9.05 -16.75
N PHE A 576 10.67 9.81 -16.46
CA PHE A 576 9.35 9.63 -17.07
C PHE A 576 9.07 10.79 -17.98
N HIS A 577 8.79 10.53 -19.25
CA HIS A 577 8.62 11.58 -20.25
C HIS A 577 7.68 11.18 -21.39
N PHE A 578 7.07 12.18 -22.01
CA PHE A 578 6.35 12.03 -23.25
C PHE A 578 7.34 11.65 -24.39
N ARG A 579 6.86 10.93 -25.39
CA ARG A 579 7.68 10.56 -26.54
C ARG A 579 7.06 11.11 -27.82
N ASN A 580 7.65 12.20 -28.33
CA ASN A 580 7.21 12.90 -29.54
C ASN A 580 5.71 13.22 -29.49
N ASP A 581 5.22 13.65 -28.32
CA ASP A 581 3.83 14.06 -28.14
C ASP A 581 3.56 15.35 -28.89
N ARG A 582 2.38 15.50 -29.48
CA ARG A 582 2.04 16.68 -30.32
C ARG A 582 1.96 17.97 -29.51
N GLN A 583 1.58 17.88 -28.22
CA GLN A 583 1.41 19.04 -27.35
C GLN A 583 2.62 19.25 -26.43
N TYR A 584 3.19 18.16 -25.91
CA TYR A 584 4.22 18.21 -24.88
C TYR A 584 5.62 17.77 -25.36
N GLY A 585 5.75 17.34 -26.63
CA GLY A 585 7.06 16.94 -27.19
C GLY A 585 7.67 15.77 -26.45
N ASN A 586 8.81 16.02 -25.78
CA ASN A 586 9.53 15.07 -24.94
C ASN A 586 9.64 15.58 -23.48
N ASN A 587 8.70 16.39 -23.02
CA ASN A 587 8.68 16.90 -21.67
C ASN A 587 8.60 15.78 -20.65
N SER A 588 9.15 16.05 -19.46
CA SER A 588 8.98 15.16 -18.31
C SER A 588 7.50 15.11 -17.89
N ILE A 589 7.02 13.93 -17.50
CA ILE A 589 5.69 13.78 -16.89
C ILE A 589 5.72 14.42 -15.51
N ALA A 590 4.77 15.30 -15.25
CA ALA A 590 4.67 16.03 -13.99
C ALA A 590 4.23 15.12 -12.82
N GLY A 591 4.59 15.49 -11.60
CA GLY A 591 4.05 14.91 -10.36
C GLY A 591 5.02 14.04 -9.57
N VAL A 592 6.17 13.59 -10.13
CA VAL A 592 7.18 12.82 -9.42
C VAL A 592 8.56 13.43 -9.58
N PRO A 593 9.36 13.51 -8.49
CA PRO A 593 10.75 13.94 -8.57
C PRO A 593 11.61 12.95 -9.36
N LYS A 594 12.60 13.48 -10.10
CA LYS A 594 13.54 12.65 -10.85
C LYS A 594 14.42 11.79 -9.95
N ASN A 595 14.82 12.29 -8.78
CA ASN A 595 15.62 11.57 -7.80
C ASN A 595 14.99 11.70 -6.42
N VAL A 596 14.83 10.56 -5.76
CA VAL A 596 14.40 10.46 -4.36
C VAL A 596 15.39 9.56 -3.65
N LEU A 597 16.04 10.08 -2.62
CA LEU A 597 17.05 9.37 -1.84
C LEU A 597 16.64 9.34 -0.37
N ARG A 598 16.83 8.19 0.25
CA ARG A 598 16.68 8.03 1.69
C ARG A 598 17.89 7.30 2.25
N THR A 599 18.56 7.92 3.21
CA THR A 599 19.73 7.37 3.91
C THR A 599 19.38 7.17 5.37
N SER A 600 19.80 6.06 5.94
CA SER A 600 19.68 5.75 7.36
C SER A 600 21.02 5.27 7.92
N LEU A 601 21.30 5.62 9.17
CA LEU A 601 22.44 5.10 9.93
C LEU A 601 21.90 4.49 11.22
N SER A 602 21.78 3.17 11.28
CA SER A 602 21.20 2.47 12.43
C SER A 602 22.27 1.90 13.33
N TYR A 603 22.31 2.37 14.57
CA TYR A 603 23.05 1.72 15.66
C TYR A 603 22.07 0.90 16.48
N THR A 604 22.37 -0.38 16.69
CA THR A 604 21.53 -1.33 17.43
C THR A 604 22.36 -2.09 18.44
N ARG A 605 21.74 -2.44 19.58
CA ARG A 605 22.36 -3.23 20.64
C ARG A 605 21.50 -4.48 20.94
N PRO A 606 22.10 -5.57 21.45
CA PRO A 606 21.35 -6.77 21.81
C PRO A 606 20.30 -6.59 22.91
N ASP A 607 20.47 -5.56 23.79
CA ASP A 607 19.50 -5.21 24.83
C ASP A 607 18.25 -4.47 24.30
N GLY A 608 18.08 -4.44 22.97
CA GLY A 608 16.93 -3.80 22.33
C GLY A 608 17.03 -2.29 22.18
N PHE A 609 18.17 -1.66 22.58
CA PHE A 609 18.41 -0.23 22.28
C PHE A 609 18.74 -0.03 20.81
N TYR A 610 18.14 1.00 20.20
CA TYR A 610 18.50 1.45 18.85
C TYR A 610 18.40 2.97 18.72
N VAL A 611 19.19 3.52 17.82
CA VAL A 611 19.08 4.90 17.34
C VAL A 611 19.38 4.94 15.85
N THR A 612 18.50 5.59 15.10
CA THR A 612 18.54 5.62 13.63
C THR A 612 18.29 7.05 13.12
N PRO A 613 19.30 7.91 12.99
CA PRO A 613 19.19 9.12 12.19
C PRO A 613 18.89 8.79 10.72
N THR A 614 18.06 9.63 10.10
CA THR A 614 17.62 9.50 8.71
C THR A 614 17.71 10.81 7.97
N VAL A 615 17.96 10.70 6.65
CA VAL A 615 17.99 11.83 5.72
C VAL A 615 17.12 11.47 4.51
N ASP A 616 16.01 12.18 4.30
CA ASP A 616 15.24 12.15 3.07
C ASP A 616 15.68 13.31 2.18
N TRP A 617 16.17 13.02 0.97
CA TRP A 617 16.71 14.02 0.07
C TRP A 617 16.06 13.94 -1.31
N VAL A 618 15.45 15.03 -1.70
CA VAL A 618 14.91 15.26 -3.04
C VAL A 618 15.67 16.44 -3.63
N PRO A 619 16.74 16.20 -4.43
CA PRO A 619 17.62 17.26 -4.95
C PRO A 619 16.88 18.32 -5.74
N GLN A 620 15.88 17.89 -6.50
CA GLN A 620 15.01 18.72 -7.30
C GLN A 620 13.57 18.22 -7.19
N GLY A 621 12.63 19.09 -6.82
CA GLY A 621 11.22 18.75 -6.75
C GLY A 621 10.62 18.39 -8.12
N ALA A 622 9.40 17.90 -8.10
CA ALA A 622 8.69 17.51 -9.31
C ALA A 622 8.24 18.71 -10.15
N TRP A 623 8.07 18.51 -11.45
CA TRP A 623 7.31 19.41 -12.29
C TRP A 623 5.84 19.41 -11.86
N ALA A 624 5.22 20.57 -11.84
CA ALA A 624 3.83 20.75 -11.44
C ALA A 624 2.88 20.73 -12.65
N ASP A 625 3.42 20.92 -13.86
CA ASP A 625 2.67 20.96 -15.10
C ASP A 625 3.32 20.14 -16.21
N GLN A 626 2.49 19.62 -17.12
CA GLN A 626 2.96 18.82 -18.26
C GLN A 626 3.76 19.65 -19.28
N ALA A 627 3.56 20.98 -19.30
CA ALA A 627 4.35 21.91 -20.11
C ALA A 627 5.76 22.16 -19.53
N ASN A 628 6.08 21.67 -18.34
CA ASN A 628 7.35 21.84 -17.61
C ASN A 628 7.71 23.32 -17.38
N THR A 629 6.75 24.14 -17.00
CA THR A 629 6.95 25.59 -16.78
C THR A 629 7.00 25.99 -15.31
N LEU A 630 6.48 25.13 -14.42
CA LEU A 630 6.49 25.33 -12.97
C LEU A 630 7.02 24.09 -12.26
N ARG A 631 7.92 24.29 -11.31
CA ARG A 631 8.57 23.23 -10.55
C ARG A 631 8.54 23.50 -9.07
N ALA A 632 8.28 22.47 -8.25
CA ALA A 632 8.46 22.56 -6.81
C ALA A 632 9.97 22.61 -6.48
N PRO A 633 10.39 23.29 -5.39
CA PRO A 633 11.78 23.25 -4.94
C PRO A 633 12.14 21.87 -4.37
N GLY A 634 13.42 21.52 -4.44
CA GLY A 634 13.97 20.37 -3.73
C GLY A 634 14.01 20.57 -2.21
N TYR A 635 14.19 19.48 -1.47
CA TYR A 635 14.25 19.52 -0.02
C TYR A 635 15.14 18.43 0.57
N THR A 636 15.57 18.66 1.81
CA THR A 636 16.24 17.68 2.67
C THR A 636 15.54 17.67 4.02
N LEU A 637 15.14 16.50 4.49
CA LEU A 637 14.51 16.31 5.79
C LEU A 637 15.41 15.45 6.65
N LEU A 638 15.65 15.89 7.87
CA LEU A 638 16.38 15.13 8.88
C LEU A 638 15.41 14.54 9.89
N GLY A 639 15.61 13.28 10.24
CA GLY A 639 14.84 12.58 11.25
C GLY A 639 15.71 11.74 12.17
N VAL A 640 15.16 11.32 13.29
CA VAL A 640 15.77 10.34 14.18
C VAL A 640 14.70 9.46 14.80
N GLN A 641 14.95 8.17 14.78
CA GLN A 641 14.15 7.14 15.45
C GLN A 641 15.01 6.51 16.53
N THR A 642 14.46 6.32 17.71
CA THR A 642 15.18 5.68 18.82
C THR A 642 14.20 4.92 19.69
N GLY A 643 14.67 3.87 20.32
CA GLY A 643 13.89 3.10 21.28
C GLY A 643 14.75 2.19 22.11
N MET A 644 14.13 1.63 23.12
CA MET A 644 14.78 0.72 24.05
C MET A 644 13.75 -0.29 24.57
N GLU A 645 14.13 -1.54 24.56
CA GLU A 645 13.40 -2.59 25.26
C GLU A 645 13.69 -2.50 26.75
N VAL A 646 12.73 -2.01 27.54
CA VAL A 646 12.91 -1.77 29.00
C VAL A 646 12.63 -3.03 29.81
N LYS A 647 11.97 -4.00 29.21
CA LYS A 647 11.65 -5.33 29.74
C LYS A 647 11.30 -6.19 28.54
N ASP A 648 11.53 -7.50 28.66
CA ASP A 648 11.19 -8.47 27.60
C ASP A 648 9.79 -8.20 27.02
N GLY A 649 9.76 -7.91 25.73
CA GLY A 649 8.54 -7.58 24.98
C GLY A 649 7.97 -6.18 25.22
N VAL A 650 8.62 -5.30 26.02
CA VAL A 650 8.15 -3.93 26.28
C VAL A 650 9.14 -2.91 25.70
N LEU A 651 8.78 -2.35 24.57
CA LEU A 651 9.56 -1.34 23.85
C LEU A 651 9.00 0.06 24.09
N LEU A 652 9.87 0.98 24.52
CA LEU A 652 9.63 2.41 24.46
C LEU A 652 10.32 2.99 23.22
N PHE A 653 9.66 3.90 22.51
CA PHE A 653 10.24 4.50 21.31
C PHE A 653 9.91 5.99 21.18
N VAL A 654 10.76 6.70 20.44
CA VAL A 654 10.57 8.08 20.00
C VAL A 654 10.90 8.16 18.51
N ASP A 655 10.05 8.85 17.76
CA ASP A 655 10.23 9.15 16.33
C ASP A 655 10.11 10.66 16.12
N ALA A 656 11.22 11.31 15.75
CA ALA A 656 11.28 12.73 15.47
C ALA A 656 11.60 12.96 13.99
N ARG A 657 10.73 13.69 13.31
CA ARG A 657 10.76 13.90 11.85
C ARG A 657 10.94 15.38 11.54
N ASN A 658 11.57 15.68 10.40
CA ASN A 658 11.80 17.04 9.92
C ASN A 658 12.39 17.94 11.02
N LEU A 659 13.47 17.50 11.66
CA LEU A 659 14.10 18.16 12.82
C LEU A 659 14.46 19.62 12.56
N THR A 660 14.78 19.97 11.33
CA THR A 660 15.14 21.32 10.90
C THR A 660 13.94 22.22 10.60
N ASP A 661 12.71 21.69 10.75
CA ASP A 661 11.47 22.40 10.40
C ASP A 661 11.47 22.93 8.96
N LYS A 662 12.03 22.14 8.04
CA LYS A 662 12.09 22.49 6.62
C LYS A 662 10.70 22.59 6.04
N ARG A 663 10.38 23.73 5.43
CA ARG A 663 9.15 23.91 4.65
C ARG A 663 9.36 23.33 3.25
N TYR A 664 8.47 22.45 2.83
CA TYR A 664 8.57 21.74 1.57
C TYR A 664 7.19 21.37 1.01
N VAL A 665 7.17 20.96 -0.24
CA VAL A 665 5.98 20.43 -0.91
C VAL A 665 6.09 18.90 -0.93
N SER A 666 5.12 18.23 -0.33
CA SER A 666 5.06 16.74 -0.29
C SER A 666 4.33 16.17 -1.49
N ASP A 667 3.26 16.86 -1.99
CA ASP A 667 2.48 16.38 -3.13
C ASP A 667 2.00 17.55 -4.01
N ILE A 668 1.70 17.24 -5.27
CA ILE A 668 1.30 18.21 -6.29
C ILE A 668 0.10 17.66 -7.07
N GLY A 669 -0.98 18.43 -7.13
CA GLY A 669 -2.05 18.22 -8.11
C GLY A 669 -1.60 18.72 -9.48
N THR A 670 -1.30 17.83 -10.42
CA THR A 670 -0.73 18.22 -11.72
C THR A 670 -1.74 18.99 -12.60
N ILE A 671 -1.21 19.91 -13.41
CA ILE A 671 -1.97 20.69 -14.40
C ILE A 671 -1.33 20.60 -15.78
N THR A 672 -2.01 21.08 -16.80
CA THR A 672 -1.52 21.05 -18.18
C THR A 672 -0.41 22.07 -18.42
N ASP A 673 -0.60 23.33 -18.03
CA ASP A 673 0.31 24.46 -18.24
C ASP A 673 0.06 25.52 -17.17
N ALA A 674 1.03 25.77 -16.30
CA ALA A 674 0.93 26.72 -15.20
C ALA A 674 0.79 28.19 -15.61
N ARG A 675 1.12 28.52 -16.86
CA ARG A 675 0.91 29.85 -17.43
C ARG A 675 -0.55 30.13 -17.79
N ARG A 676 -1.39 29.10 -17.86
CA ARG A 676 -2.78 29.15 -18.34
C ARG A 676 -3.82 28.65 -17.36
N ALA A 677 -3.40 27.94 -16.32
CA ALA A 677 -4.28 27.34 -15.33
C ALA A 677 -4.02 27.88 -13.92
N GLY A 678 -4.97 27.75 -13.03
CA GLY A 678 -4.81 28.10 -11.61
C GLY A 678 -3.74 27.20 -10.96
N THR A 679 -2.84 27.79 -10.17
CA THR A 679 -1.70 27.11 -9.55
C THR A 679 -1.89 26.79 -8.06
N GLN A 680 -3.13 26.72 -7.57
CA GLN A 680 -3.45 26.22 -6.23
C GLN A 680 -3.48 24.68 -6.25
N ILE A 681 -2.30 24.08 -6.33
CA ILE A 681 -2.12 22.63 -6.57
C ILE A 681 -1.06 22.00 -5.67
N PHE A 682 -0.46 22.78 -4.77
CA PHE A 682 0.65 22.32 -3.92
C PHE A 682 0.15 21.93 -2.54
N TYR A 683 0.57 20.77 -2.05
CA TYR A 683 0.32 20.28 -0.72
C TYR A 683 1.61 20.40 0.10
N PRO A 684 1.63 21.26 1.14
CA PRO A 684 2.79 21.38 2.02
C PRO A 684 2.98 20.10 2.83
N GLY A 685 4.23 19.69 2.98
CA GLY A 685 4.60 18.63 3.90
C GLY A 685 4.56 19.10 5.36
N GLU A 686 4.47 18.15 6.28
CA GLU A 686 4.43 18.43 7.71
C GLU A 686 5.72 19.11 8.19
N GLY A 687 5.60 20.05 9.10
CA GLY A 687 6.72 20.65 9.82
C GLY A 687 7.40 19.65 10.77
N ARG A 688 8.20 20.13 11.71
CA ARG A 688 8.82 19.28 12.71
C ARG A 688 7.75 18.57 13.56
N THR A 689 7.90 17.23 13.70
CA THR A 689 7.03 16.39 14.52
C THR A 689 7.85 15.50 15.44
N VAL A 690 7.29 15.20 16.61
CA VAL A 690 7.83 14.23 17.56
C VAL A 690 6.69 13.36 18.06
N TYR A 691 6.90 12.07 18.03
CA TYR A 691 5.99 11.04 18.54
C TYR A 691 6.73 10.18 19.56
N ALA A 692 6.04 9.75 20.58
CA ALA A 692 6.55 8.81 21.57
C ALA A 692 5.50 7.73 21.85
N GLY A 693 5.94 6.52 22.10
CA GLY A 693 5.01 5.42 22.33
C GLY A 693 5.63 4.26 23.09
N LEU A 694 4.73 3.38 23.49
CA LEU A 694 5.00 2.11 24.16
C LEU A 694 4.35 1.00 23.35
N ARG A 695 5.07 -0.09 23.12
CA ARG A 695 4.56 -1.36 22.61
C ARG A 695 4.88 -2.46 23.62
N ALA A 696 3.87 -3.21 24.02
CA ALA A 696 4.02 -4.40 24.84
C ALA A 696 3.53 -5.62 24.08
N ALA A 697 4.37 -6.65 23.97
CA ALA A 697 4.08 -7.92 23.31
C ALA A 697 4.25 -9.05 24.34
N PHE A 698 3.19 -9.89 24.62
CA PHE A 698 3.18 -10.88 25.69
C PHE A 698 2.24 -12.05 25.43
#